data_e7873fc799dfde9f291b60dcb3b14137
#
_entry.id   e7873fc799dfde9f291b60dcb3b14137
#
_cell.length_a   1.000
_cell.length_b   1.000
_cell.length_c   1.000
_cell.angle_alpha   90.00
_cell.angle_beta   90.00
_cell.angle_gamma   90.00
#
_symmetry.space_group_name_H-M   'P 1'
#
loop_
_entity.id
_entity.type
_entity.pdbx_description
1 polymer ?
#
loop_
_entity_poly.entity_id
_entity_poly.type
_entity_poly.pdbx_seq_one_letter_code
_entity_poly.pdbx_strand_id
1 'polypeptide(L)'
;MSRYATIVDYTLLWTVVGSVAGVGALAAGIVQVRLSRQSQHRRHNNQPSPSVAGGSVSVPTGRLPPEVLGRERVIAFIRDHSRQSPNYIVLTGPGGIGKSTIATELCRVEAEKRWRRFEHIWWISATDKTTLTLGLVTVVKQAGGSVADALSVSNGDADGPDRFWGLLQACGRWLIIFDNADDPSILAGPGQTRHSRPGDATGWLRPSKAGSIVVTTRDNNSSTWGRHATLCDVPPLDLAAATEVLLNLAPDAGPPTDAALLASRLGGFPLALHVVGMYLTYPLARFSSFREYLAAYDANDLRPGLDVGNASHDDPRDNVLETWEVSLDELARRGLKLARPLLRIISCMAPAAPFPAHLLNSLDRSLLPTDTAPQANFDVEIENALAGLLHLGLLSSAPAGGLPCVVIHPAIADAGRAHLESQHETSRARLAYRAAASCIVDAVAHLQFSAPADWPMFSLLTPHLHATLSTVAPHLNHQDLTLLCKAAATTALSYDWSGGLNAATTITESAIPWTATLGEQNPSTLLLRQQAALQLGRRGDWSGSELEFKDIVRRFEDLGAEHKRESLACRHDFARAVAHCGRWNEAEALCRGVATERAAILGIDHVETLATRHHLARSLAAQRKWHEANQLFETLLEAERRTLGDDHIATLASRDALARSLADQGRWTEAEATYREILGSRFEILGVDHPTTLANLAGLARTLEAQDRLREAAVEYERVLEARTRVLGRSHPDTLESSRLLNNVRLRLRSS
;
A
#
# COMPACT_ATOMS: atom_id res chain seq x y z
N MET A 1 53.77 -61.35 5.66
CA MET A 1 54.62 -60.15 5.80
C MET A 1 54.34 -59.26 4.60
N SER A 2 53.38 -58.49 4.74
CA SER A 2 52.94 -57.56 3.74
C SER A 2 52.04 -56.53 4.50
N ARG A 3 52.39 -55.28 4.46
CA ARG A 3 51.60 -54.08 4.76
C ARG A 3 52.47 -53.01 5.41
N TYR A 4 53.31 -52.37 4.58
CA TYR A 4 53.87 -51.04 4.89
C TYR A 4 54.55 -50.49 3.62
N ALA A 5 53.76 -50.02 2.70
CA ALA A 5 54.25 -49.17 1.59
C ALA A 5 53.04 -48.65 0.82
N THR A 6 52.39 -47.59 1.36
CA THR A 6 51.50 -46.72 0.57
C THR A 6 50.90 -45.59 1.49
N ILE A 7 51.74 -44.86 2.21
CA ILE A 7 51.24 -43.67 3.00
C ILE A 7 52.08 -42.42 2.77
N VAL A 8 52.95 -42.37 1.75
CA VAL A 8 53.83 -41.19 1.57
C VAL A 8 53.37 -40.27 0.43
N ASP A 9 52.41 -40.63 -0.40
CA ASP A 9 52.08 -39.84 -1.60
C ASP A 9 50.80 -38.98 -1.46
N TYR A 10 50.03 -39.13 -0.38
CA TYR A 10 48.79 -38.34 -0.19
C TYR A 10 48.98 -37.02 0.55
N THR A 11 50.05 -36.84 1.29
CA THR A 11 50.33 -35.60 2.03
C THR A 11 50.85 -34.46 1.15
N LEU A 12 51.53 -34.75 0.05
CA LEU A 12 51.97 -33.71 -0.89
C LEU A 12 50.86 -33.27 -1.82
N LEU A 13 49.90 -34.17 -2.14
CA LEU A 13 48.74 -33.82 -2.99
C LEU A 13 47.76 -32.93 -2.22
N TRP A 14 47.59 -33.17 -0.93
CA TRP A 14 46.71 -32.36 -0.07
C TRP A 14 47.27 -30.97 0.22
N THR A 15 48.59 -30.81 0.30
CA THR A 15 49.21 -29.45 0.50
C THR A 15 49.16 -28.62 -0.77
N VAL A 16 49.21 -29.20 -1.96
CA VAL A 16 49.10 -28.44 -3.22
C VAL A 16 47.62 -28.14 -3.51
N VAL A 17 46.66 -29.07 -3.25
CA VAL A 17 45.23 -28.82 -3.41
C VAL A 17 44.73 -27.85 -2.33
N GLY A 18 45.22 -27.91 -1.10
CA GLY A 18 44.90 -26.98 -0.04
C GLY A 18 45.39 -25.53 -0.32
N SER A 19 46.58 -25.36 -0.94
CA SER A 19 47.07 -24.03 -1.29
C SER A 19 46.35 -23.44 -2.49
N VAL A 20 45.97 -24.23 -3.50
CA VAL A 20 45.16 -23.75 -4.63
C VAL A 20 43.72 -23.45 -4.20
N ALA A 21 43.13 -24.27 -3.32
CA ALA A 21 41.82 -24.00 -2.75
C ALA A 21 41.83 -22.75 -1.85
N GLY A 22 42.89 -22.55 -1.07
CA GLY A 22 43.08 -21.36 -0.23
C GLY A 22 43.21 -20.08 -1.05
N VAL A 23 43.94 -20.08 -2.16
CA VAL A 23 44.05 -18.94 -3.05
C VAL A 23 42.76 -18.70 -3.82
N GLY A 24 42.05 -19.76 -4.21
CA GLY A 24 40.72 -19.66 -4.83
C GLY A 24 39.67 -19.10 -3.84
N ALA A 25 39.69 -19.56 -2.59
CA ALA A 25 38.82 -19.03 -1.54
C ALA A 25 39.13 -17.56 -1.18
N LEU A 26 40.41 -17.18 -1.16
CA LEU A 26 40.82 -15.79 -0.95
C LEU A 26 40.42 -14.90 -2.13
N ALA A 27 40.57 -15.37 -3.37
CA ALA A 27 40.14 -14.68 -4.59
C ALA A 27 38.61 -14.58 -4.64
N ALA A 28 37.88 -15.66 -4.31
CA ALA A 28 36.43 -15.63 -4.21
C ALA A 28 35.94 -14.72 -3.07
N GLY A 29 36.61 -14.74 -1.92
CA GLY A 29 36.35 -13.83 -0.80
C GLY A 29 36.58 -12.37 -1.15
N ILE A 30 37.67 -12.04 -1.85
CA ILE A 30 37.99 -10.69 -2.32
C ILE A 30 36.97 -10.22 -3.38
N VAL A 31 36.57 -11.13 -4.31
CA VAL A 31 35.54 -10.83 -5.31
C VAL A 31 34.18 -10.67 -4.63
N GLN A 32 33.85 -11.49 -3.64
CA GLN A 32 32.59 -11.39 -2.88
C GLN A 32 32.55 -10.13 -2.00
N VAL A 33 33.66 -9.74 -1.38
CA VAL A 33 33.81 -8.47 -0.65
C VAL A 33 33.77 -7.27 -1.59
N ARG A 34 34.37 -7.36 -2.80
CA ARG A 34 34.25 -6.30 -3.81
C ARG A 34 32.84 -6.23 -4.40
N LEU A 35 32.19 -7.36 -4.67
CA LEU A 35 30.81 -7.38 -5.15
C LEU A 35 29.82 -6.93 -4.05
N SER A 36 30.05 -7.30 -2.79
CA SER A 36 29.25 -6.80 -1.67
C SER A 36 29.50 -5.31 -1.41
N ARG A 37 30.76 -4.81 -1.53
CA ARG A 37 31.03 -3.37 -1.46
C ARG A 37 30.48 -2.61 -2.67
N GLN A 38 30.52 -3.16 -3.88
CA GLN A 38 29.87 -2.56 -5.04
C GLN A 38 28.35 -2.63 -4.97
N SER A 39 27.79 -3.70 -4.42
CA SER A 39 26.35 -3.82 -4.15
C SER A 39 25.91 -2.94 -2.97
N GLN A 40 26.77 -2.74 -1.94
CA GLN A 40 26.52 -1.78 -0.88
C GLN A 40 26.64 -0.34 -1.37
N HIS A 41 27.63 0.00 -2.21
CA HIS A 41 27.70 1.34 -2.82
C HIS A 41 26.59 1.62 -3.82
N ARG A 42 26.12 0.61 -4.58
CA ARG A 42 24.90 0.73 -5.41
C ARG A 42 23.62 0.71 -4.59
N ARG A 43 23.58 0.01 -3.45
CA ARG A 43 22.46 0.06 -2.50
C ARG A 43 22.42 1.38 -1.73
N HIS A 44 23.56 2.00 -1.42
CA HIS A 44 23.58 3.33 -0.77
C HIS A 44 23.09 4.47 -1.67
N ASN A 45 23.18 4.32 -3.00
CA ASN A 45 22.65 5.33 -3.92
C ASN A 45 21.21 5.07 -4.38
N ASN A 46 20.57 3.96 -3.98
CA ASN A 46 19.23 3.58 -4.45
C ASN A 46 18.30 3.01 -3.35
N GLN A 47 18.60 3.26 -2.07
CA GLN A 47 17.57 3.03 -1.04
C GLN A 47 16.66 4.26 -0.99
N PRO A 48 15.37 4.12 -1.33
CA PRO A 48 14.41 5.19 -1.07
C PRO A 48 14.31 5.37 0.45
N SER A 49 14.45 6.61 0.90
CA SER A 49 14.17 7.00 2.29
C SER A 49 12.79 6.47 2.70
N PRO A 50 12.63 5.86 3.88
CA PRO A 50 11.37 5.22 4.29
C PRO A 50 10.29 6.21 4.74
N SER A 51 10.15 7.36 4.10
CA SER A 51 9.38 8.47 4.65
C SER A 51 8.00 8.75 4.05
N VAL A 52 7.58 8.06 3.02
CA VAL A 52 6.16 8.05 2.57
C VAL A 52 5.91 6.71 1.88
N ALA A 53 4.92 5.97 2.32
CA ALA A 53 4.53 4.75 1.65
C ALA A 53 4.19 5.07 0.18
N GLY A 54 4.85 4.39 -0.76
CA GLY A 54 4.59 4.50 -2.19
C GLY A 54 4.09 3.18 -2.74
N GLY A 55 3.19 3.22 -3.71
CA GLY A 55 2.73 2.06 -4.44
C GLY A 55 3.72 1.64 -5.54
N SER A 56 3.58 0.44 -6.08
CA SER A 56 4.32 0.04 -7.26
C SER A 56 3.81 0.80 -8.49
N VAL A 57 4.71 1.41 -9.24
CA VAL A 57 4.42 2.03 -10.56
C VAL A 57 5.11 1.29 -11.70
N SER A 58 5.59 0.09 -11.45
CA SER A 58 6.18 -0.79 -12.46
C SER A 58 5.11 -1.34 -13.36
N VAL A 59 5.39 -1.38 -14.67
CA VAL A 59 4.49 -1.96 -15.65
C VAL A 59 4.37 -3.47 -15.43
N PRO A 60 3.16 -4.03 -15.32
CA PRO A 60 2.95 -5.44 -15.01
C PRO A 60 3.16 -6.36 -16.23
N THR A 61 4.32 -6.27 -16.89
CA THR A 61 4.63 -7.04 -18.11
C THR A 61 4.59 -8.56 -17.91
N GLY A 62 4.83 -9.04 -16.69
CA GLY A 62 4.72 -10.46 -16.37
C GLY A 62 3.30 -11.03 -16.44
N ARG A 63 2.28 -10.17 -16.63
CA ARG A 63 0.88 -10.59 -16.82
C ARG A 63 0.49 -10.72 -18.30
N LEU A 64 1.37 -10.31 -19.20
CA LEU A 64 1.09 -10.45 -20.64
C LEU A 64 1.15 -11.93 -21.07
N PRO A 65 0.25 -12.34 -21.97
CA PRO A 65 0.46 -13.58 -22.70
C PRO A 65 1.74 -13.50 -23.54
N PRO A 66 2.30 -14.63 -23.98
CA PRO A 66 3.51 -14.65 -24.84
C PRO A 66 3.36 -13.75 -26.07
N GLU A 67 2.16 -13.68 -26.62
CA GLU A 67 1.80 -12.84 -27.76
C GLU A 67 0.41 -12.21 -27.56
N VAL A 68 0.29 -10.91 -27.86
CA VAL A 68 -0.98 -10.17 -27.78
C VAL A 68 -1.57 -10.05 -29.17
N LEU A 69 -2.51 -10.93 -29.49
CA LEU A 69 -3.12 -11.08 -30.80
C LEU A 69 -4.27 -10.08 -31.04
N GLY A 70 -4.40 -9.60 -32.29
CA GLY A 70 -5.56 -8.82 -32.77
C GLY A 70 -5.68 -7.42 -32.15
N ARG A 71 -4.58 -6.86 -31.60
CA ARG A 71 -4.57 -5.54 -30.95
C ARG A 71 -3.67 -4.51 -31.64
N GLU A 72 -3.02 -4.88 -32.74
CA GLU A 72 -2.03 -4.09 -33.47
C GLU A 72 -2.63 -2.76 -33.95
N ARG A 73 -3.89 -2.78 -34.42
CA ARG A 73 -4.61 -1.58 -34.90
C ARG A 73 -4.86 -0.58 -33.75
N VAL A 74 -5.28 -1.07 -32.59
CA VAL A 74 -5.54 -0.23 -31.42
C VAL A 74 -4.22 0.36 -30.90
N ILE A 75 -3.17 -0.43 -30.82
CA ILE A 75 -1.83 0.00 -30.40
C ILE A 75 -1.28 1.05 -31.39
N ALA A 76 -1.43 0.85 -32.69
CA ALA A 76 -1.02 1.81 -33.71
C ALA A 76 -1.79 3.12 -33.57
N PHE A 77 -3.13 3.05 -33.38
CA PHE A 77 -3.97 4.21 -33.12
C PHE A 77 -3.48 5.02 -31.91
N ILE A 78 -3.20 4.36 -30.77
CA ILE A 78 -2.70 5.02 -29.58
C ILE A 78 -1.37 5.73 -29.87
N ARG A 79 -0.46 5.06 -30.59
CA ARG A 79 0.87 5.59 -30.92
C ARG A 79 0.80 6.81 -31.83
N ASP A 80 -0.09 6.81 -32.79
CA ASP A 80 -0.24 7.92 -33.77
C ASP A 80 -0.89 9.14 -33.11
N HIS A 81 -1.96 8.96 -32.33
CA HIS A 81 -2.62 10.05 -31.62
C HIS A 81 -1.76 10.65 -30.52
N SER A 82 -0.97 9.83 -29.81
CA SER A 82 -0.01 10.33 -28.81
C SER A 82 1.15 11.13 -29.41
N ARG A 83 1.28 11.20 -30.75
CA ARG A 83 2.28 12.03 -31.45
C ARG A 83 1.75 13.38 -31.91
N GLN A 84 0.45 13.49 -32.16
CA GLN A 84 -0.13 14.60 -32.92
C GLN A 84 -0.67 15.73 -32.04
N SER A 85 -1.02 15.47 -30.77
CA SER A 85 -1.71 16.43 -29.92
C SER A 85 -1.35 16.26 -28.45
N PRO A 86 -1.38 17.32 -27.63
CA PRO A 86 -1.28 17.23 -26.17
C PRO A 86 -2.56 16.68 -25.55
N ASN A 87 -3.17 15.67 -26.16
CA ASN A 87 -4.37 15.00 -25.68
C ASN A 87 -3.98 13.70 -24.93
N TYR A 88 -4.88 13.22 -24.09
CA TYR A 88 -4.77 11.91 -23.50
C TYR A 88 -5.76 10.93 -24.15
N ILE A 89 -5.40 9.66 -24.13
CA ILE A 89 -6.18 8.59 -24.76
C ILE A 89 -6.92 7.84 -23.66
N VAL A 90 -8.21 7.63 -23.84
CA VAL A 90 -9.06 6.88 -22.91
C VAL A 90 -9.53 5.61 -23.61
N LEU A 91 -9.02 4.47 -23.17
CA LEU A 91 -9.44 3.15 -23.63
C LEU A 91 -10.72 2.76 -22.89
N THR A 92 -11.82 2.68 -23.61
CA THR A 92 -13.14 2.34 -23.06
C THR A 92 -13.56 0.92 -23.45
N GLY A 93 -14.51 0.36 -22.74
CA GLY A 93 -15.08 -0.94 -23.01
C GLY A 93 -15.33 -1.78 -21.75
N PRO A 94 -16.04 -2.90 -21.88
CA PRO A 94 -16.42 -3.75 -20.75
C PRO A 94 -15.22 -4.38 -20.04
N GLY A 95 -15.43 -4.86 -18.81
CA GLY A 95 -14.42 -5.62 -18.05
C GLY A 95 -14.01 -6.89 -18.78
N GLY A 96 -12.70 -7.20 -18.84
CA GLY A 96 -12.21 -8.41 -19.54
C GLY A 96 -12.00 -8.29 -21.04
N ILE A 97 -12.29 -7.13 -21.67
CA ILE A 97 -12.08 -6.90 -23.11
C ILE A 97 -10.60 -6.72 -23.50
N GLY A 98 -9.69 -6.59 -22.51
CA GLY A 98 -8.25 -6.50 -22.74
C GLY A 98 -7.68 -5.08 -22.75
N LYS A 99 -8.35 -4.07 -22.18
CA LYS A 99 -7.84 -2.68 -22.09
C LYS A 99 -6.47 -2.59 -21.41
N SER A 100 -6.34 -3.18 -20.23
CA SER A 100 -5.09 -3.21 -19.46
C SER A 100 -3.99 -4.01 -20.20
N THR A 101 -4.36 -5.08 -20.89
CA THR A 101 -3.44 -5.85 -21.74
C THR A 101 -2.88 -5.00 -22.88
N ILE A 102 -3.73 -4.23 -23.57
CA ILE A 102 -3.31 -3.30 -24.62
C ILE A 102 -2.36 -2.23 -24.07
N ALA A 103 -2.70 -1.65 -22.92
CA ALA A 103 -1.86 -0.63 -22.27
C ALA A 103 -0.50 -1.20 -21.83
N THR A 104 -0.48 -2.43 -21.29
CA THR A 104 0.76 -3.13 -20.91
C THR A 104 1.62 -3.47 -22.13
N GLU A 105 1.00 -3.95 -23.20
CA GLU A 105 1.69 -4.26 -24.46
C GLU A 105 2.26 -2.98 -25.11
N LEU A 106 1.53 -1.89 -25.08
CA LEU A 106 2.05 -0.58 -25.51
C LEU A 106 3.32 -0.21 -24.74
N CYS A 107 3.32 -0.38 -23.43
CA CYS A 107 4.49 -0.11 -22.59
C CYS A 107 5.66 -1.01 -22.94
N ARG A 108 5.42 -2.32 -23.15
CA ARG A 108 6.45 -3.29 -23.57
C ARG A 108 7.07 -2.89 -24.89
N VAL A 109 6.25 -2.63 -25.92
CA VAL A 109 6.71 -2.22 -27.24
C VAL A 109 7.50 -0.91 -27.22
N GLU A 110 7.10 0.07 -26.41
CA GLU A 110 7.82 1.35 -26.29
C GLU A 110 9.13 1.19 -25.49
N ALA A 111 9.19 0.27 -24.51
CA ALA A 111 10.41 0.01 -23.74
C ALA A 111 11.50 -0.73 -24.52
N GLU A 112 11.11 -1.65 -25.46
CA GLU A 112 12.02 -2.47 -26.25
C GLU A 112 12.67 -1.76 -27.44
N LYS A 113 12.18 -0.59 -27.83
CA LYS A 113 12.74 0.14 -28.99
C LYS A 113 14.17 0.61 -28.75
N ARG A 114 15.03 0.44 -29.76
CA ARG A 114 16.42 0.91 -29.77
C ARG A 114 16.53 2.42 -29.52
N TRP A 115 15.58 3.21 -29.97
CA TRP A 115 15.45 4.65 -29.74
C TRP A 115 14.20 4.85 -28.89
N ARG A 116 14.36 4.80 -27.55
CA ARG A 116 13.27 4.96 -26.59
C ARG A 116 12.62 6.33 -26.81
N ARG A 117 11.32 6.32 -27.07
CA ARG A 117 10.53 7.55 -27.18
C ARG A 117 10.29 8.20 -25.83
N PHE A 118 10.16 7.34 -24.80
CA PHE A 118 9.91 7.75 -23.43
C PHE A 118 11.09 7.34 -22.55
N GLU A 119 11.56 8.30 -21.74
CA GLU A 119 12.62 8.07 -20.74
C GLU A 119 12.04 7.37 -19.52
N HIS A 120 10.77 7.68 -19.20
CA HIS A 120 10.05 7.13 -18.07
C HIS A 120 8.71 6.55 -18.52
N ILE A 121 8.37 5.37 -17.99
CA ILE A 121 7.08 4.72 -18.19
C ILE A 121 6.56 4.35 -16.81
N TRP A 122 5.38 4.90 -16.44
CA TRP A 122 4.77 4.67 -15.14
C TRP A 122 3.37 4.07 -15.29
N TRP A 123 3.11 3.08 -14.46
CA TRP A 123 1.82 2.42 -14.35
C TRP A 123 1.19 2.76 -13.00
N ILE A 124 0.06 3.42 -13.01
CA ILE A 124 -0.67 3.85 -11.81
C ILE A 124 -2.03 3.15 -11.81
N SER A 125 -2.30 2.37 -10.78
CA SER A 125 -3.65 1.85 -10.58
C SER A 125 -4.56 2.98 -10.10
N ALA A 126 -5.68 3.16 -10.79
CA ALA A 126 -6.71 4.15 -10.50
C ALA A 126 -8.02 3.46 -10.05
N THR A 127 -7.90 2.33 -9.35
CA THR A 127 -9.05 1.57 -8.85
C THR A 127 -9.76 2.30 -7.72
N ASP A 128 -8.99 2.98 -6.87
CA ASP A 128 -9.46 3.77 -5.73
C ASP A 128 -8.51 4.94 -5.45
N LYS A 129 -8.98 5.90 -4.65
CA LYS A 129 -8.23 7.11 -4.32
C LYS A 129 -6.91 6.82 -3.60
N THR A 130 -6.87 5.79 -2.76
CA THR A 130 -5.66 5.44 -1.98
C THR A 130 -4.58 4.88 -2.91
N THR A 131 -4.96 3.91 -3.75
CA THR A 131 -4.05 3.28 -4.73
C THR A 131 -3.52 4.31 -5.73
N LEU A 132 -4.39 5.19 -6.23
CA LEU A 132 -4.01 6.31 -7.09
C LEU A 132 -2.99 7.22 -6.40
N THR A 133 -3.26 7.65 -5.18
CA THR A 133 -2.38 8.54 -4.42
C THR A 133 -1.01 7.92 -4.19
N LEU A 134 -0.95 6.63 -3.80
CA LEU A 134 0.30 5.90 -3.62
C LEU A 134 1.12 5.83 -4.93
N GLY A 135 0.45 5.61 -6.05
CA GLY A 135 1.08 5.64 -7.37
C GLY A 135 1.63 7.02 -7.74
N LEU A 136 0.83 8.07 -7.57
CA LEU A 136 1.24 9.46 -7.84
C LEU A 136 2.46 9.87 -6.98
N VAL A 137 2.45 9.55 -5.69
CA VAL A 137 3.57 9.78 -4.78
C VAL A 137 4.83 9.08 -5.26
N THR A 138 4.71 7.85 -5.76
CA THR A 138 5.86 7.11 -6.29
C THR A 138 6.41 7.73 -7.57
N VAL A 139 5.53 8.19 -8.46
CA VAL A 139 5.95 8.95 -9.66
C VAL A 139 6.68 10.22 -9.26
N VAL A 140 6.17 10.99 -8.30
CA VAL A 140 6.86 12.19 -7.78
C VAL A 140 8.28 11.88 -7.34
N LYS A 141 8.46 10.80 -6.57
CA LYS A 141 9.80 10.36 -6.10
C LYS A 141 10.73 10.00 -7.25
N GLN A 142 10.23 9.23 -8.22
CA GLN A 142 11.03 8.78 -9.38
C GLN A 142 11.33 9.93 -10.36
N ALA A 143 10.44 10.92 -10.44
CA ALA A 143 10.64 12.14 -11.22
C ALA A 143 11.62 13.15 -10.57
N GLY A 144 12.23 12.79 -9.43
CA GLY A 144 13.15 13.68 -8.71
C GLY A 144 12.43 14.76 -7.91
N GLY A 145 11.13 14.60 -7.67
CA GLY A 145 10.36 15.47 -6.81
C GLY A 145 10.78 15.37 -5.36
N SER A 146 10.56 16.44 -4.64
CA SER A 146 10.86 16.53 -3.22
C SER A 146 9.86 15.71 -2.38
N VAL A 147 10.24 15.45 -1.13
CA VAL A 147 9.30 14.87 -0.15
C VAL A 147 8.09 15.80 0.06
N ALA A 148 8.25 17.14 -0.10
CA ALA A 148 7.14 18.08 -0.07
C ALA A 148 6.14 17.86 -1.20
N ASP A 149 6.64 17.64 -2.40
CA ASP A 149 5.78 17.37 -3.54
C ASP A 149 5.05 16.04 -3.31
N ALA A 150 5.78 15.04 -2.79
CA ALA A 150 5.20 13.75 -2.42
C ALA A 150 4.16 13.88 -1.29
N LEU A 151 4.41 14.70 -0.26
CA LEU A 151 3.47 14.97 0.82
C LEU A 151 2.28 15.79 0.33
N SER A 152 2.49 16.83 -0.48
CA SER A 152 1.38 17.62 -1.03
C SER A 152 0.44 16.75 -1.87
N VAL A 153 1.00 15.85 -2.69
CA VAL A 153 0.22 14.85 -3.44
C VAL A 153 -0.45 13.86 -2.49
N SER A 154 0.29 13.34 -1.53
CA SER A 154 -0.24 12.41 -0.51
C SER A 154 -1.32 13.06 0.32
N ASN A 155 -1.17 14.34 0.70
CA ASN A 155 -2.12 15.10 1.51
C ASN A 155 -3.37 15.54 0.75
N GLY A 156 -3.38 15.40 -0.56
CA GLY A 156 -4.46 15.96 -1.35
C GLY A 156 -4.55 17.48 -1.17
N ASP A 157 -3.39 18.16 -1.03
CA ASP A 157 -3.35 19.61 -0.98
C ASP A 157 -3.88 20.19 -2.29
N ALA A 158 -4.50 21.36 -2.26
CA ALA A 158 -5.08 21.99 -3.44
C ALA A 158 -4.04 22.24 -4.55
N ASP A 159 -2.78 22.45 -4.19
CA ASP A 159 -1.65 22.64 -5.10
C ASP A 159 -0.92 21.32 -5.49
N GLY A 160 -1.33 20.19 -4.93
CA GLY A 160 -0.74 18.88 -5.21
C GLY A 160 -0.69 18.54 -6.71
N PRO A 161 -1.80 18.68 -7.46
CA PRO A 161 -1.77 18.49 -8.91
C PRO A 161 -0.80 19.44 -9.63
N ASP A 162 -0.72 20.71 -9.23
CA ASP A 162 0.19 21.68 -9.86
C ASP A 162 1.64 21.32 -9.66
N ARG A 163 2.02 20.86 -8.47
CA ARG A 163 3.36 20.36 -8.17
C ARG A 163 3.70 19.12 -8.98
N PHE A 164 2.79 18.16 -9.00
CA PHE A 164 2.93 16.93 -9.79
C PHE A 164 3.21 17.24 -11.25
N TRP A 165 2.39 18.11 -11.86
CA TRP A 165 2.52 18.50 -13.26
C TRP A 165 3.75 19.34 -13.51
N GLY A 166 4.15 20.21 -12.58
CA GLY A 166 5.39 20.98 -12.66
C GLY A 166 6.63 20.09 -12.74
N LEU A 167 6.67 19.02 -11.95
CA LEU A 167 7.74 18.03 -12.00
C LEU A 167 7.78 17.27 -13.33
N LEU A 168 6.63 16.81 -13.80
CA LEU A 168 6.55 16.07 -15.05
C LEU A 168 6.96 16.90 -16.28
N GLN A 169 6.77 18.21 -16.25
CA GLN A 169 7.25 19.12 -17.32
C GLN A 169 8.78 19.18 -17.41
N ALA A 170 9.47 18.96 -16.29
CA ALA A 170 10.94 18.99 -16.19
C ALA A 170 11.59 17.60 -16.37
N CYS A 171 10.79 16.53 -16.40
CA CYS A 171 11.25 15.14 -16.29
C CYS A 171 11.51 14.44 -17.63
N GLY A 172 11.82 15.17 -18.70
CA GLY A 172 12.02 14.54 -20.02
C GLY A 172 10.72 14.02 -20.64
N ARG A 173 10.82 12.99 -21.49
CA ARG A 173 9.65 12.38 -22.12
C ARG A 173 9.13 11.18 -21.34
N TRP A 174 7.85 11.16 -21.02
CA TRP A 174 7.23 10.14 -20.20
C TRP A 174 5.92 9.60 -20.76
N LEU A 175 5.57 8.38 -20.35
CA LEU A 175 4.28 7.73 -20.56
C LEU A 175 3.68 7.35 -19.19
N ILE A 176 2.47 7.80 -18.93
CA ILE A 176 1.70 7.44 -17.75
C ILE A 176 0.48 6.63 -18.18
N ILE A 177 0.29 5.49 -17.54
CA ILE A 177 -0.93 4.68 -17.64
C ILE A 177 -1.70 4.85 -16.34
N PHE A 178 -2.96 5.31 -16.41
CA PHE A 178 -3.92 5.21 -15.33
C PHE A 178 -4.83 4.02 -15.61
N ASP A 179 -4.62 2.94 -14.88
CA ASP A 179 -5.34 1.68 -15.12
C ASP A 179 -6.52 1.51 -14.15
N ASN A 180 -7.65 1.02 -14.68
CA ASN A 180 -8.91 0.80 -13.97
C ASN A 180 -9.52 2.07 -13.35
N ALA A 181 -9.57 3.18 -14.08
CA ALA A 181 -10.24 4.42 -13.68
C ALA A 181 -11.77 4.31 -13.89
N ASP A 182 -12.40 3.30 -13.28
CA ASP A 182 -13.84 3.04 -13.43
C ASP A 182 -14.68 4.05 -12.62
N ASP A 183 -14.11 4.67 -11.59
CA ASP A 183 -14.61 5.91 -10.98
C ASP A 183 -13.76 7.11 -11.44
N PRO A 184 -14.15 7.83 -12.50
CA PRO A 184 -13.38 8.95 -13.01
C PRO A 184 -13.19 10.10 -12.02
N SER A 185 -14.06 10.21 -11.00
CA SER A 185 -14.01 11.31 -10.02
C SER A 185 -12.72 11.35 -9.22
N ILE A 186 -12.04 10.20 -9.05
CA ILE A 186 -10.76 10.12 -8.34
C ILE A 186 -9.60 10.83 -9.06
N LEU A 187 -9.72 10.98 -10.40
CA LEU A 187 -8.75 11.71 -11.22
C LEU A 187 -9.01 13.23 -11.22
N ALA A 188 -10.11 13.68 -10.65
CA ALA A 188 -10.36 15.09 -10.40
C ALA A 188 -9.43 15.62 -9.29
N GLY A 189 -9.25 16.93 -9.20
CA GLY A 189 -8.36 17.53 -8.18
C GLY A 189 -8.87 17.37 -6.76
N PRO A 190 -7.96 17.43 -5.78
CA PRO A 190 -8.33 17.45 -4.37
C PRO A 190 -9.26 18.64 -4.04
N GLY A 191 -10.17 18.43 -3.08
CA GLY A 191 -11.12 19.47 -2.63
C GLY A 191 -12.25 19.80 -3.61
N GLN A 192 -12.32 19.10 -4.75
CA GLN A 192 -13.40 19.27 -5.71
C GLN A 192 -14.66 18.48 -5.27
N THR A 193 -15.83 18.95 -5.67
CA THR A 193 -17.11 18.33 -5.34
C THR A 193 -17.34 17.05 -6.17
N ARG A 194 -18.31 16.21 -5.76
CA ARG A 194 -18.72 15.01 -6.52
C ARG A 194 -19.11 15.25 -7.99
N HIS A 195 -19.26 16.50 -8.40
CA HIS A 195 -19.58 16.90 -9.78
C HIS A 195 -18.37 17.35 -10.60
N SER A 196 -17.18 17.39 -9.99
CA SER A 196 -15.95 17.75 -10.70
C SER A 196 -15.52 16.61 -11.61
N ARG A 197 -15.15 16.98 -12.85
CA ARG A 197 -14.83 16.02 -13.90
C ARG A 197 -13.33 15.99 -14.14
N PRO A 198 -12.71 14.83 -14.39
CA PRO A 198 -11.29 14.77 -14.75
C PRO A 198 -10.96 15.57 -16.00
N GLY A 199 -11.94 15.72 -16.90
CA GLY A 199 -11.81 16.48 -18.15
C GLY A 199 -11.66 18.00 -18.01
N ASP A 200 -11.82 18.55 -16.80
CA ASP A 200 -11.62 19.98 -16.51
C ASP A 200 -10.13 20.39 -16.52
N ALA A 201 -9.23 19.42 -16.61
CA ALA A 201 -7.78 19.59 -16.65
C ALA A 201 -7.19 20.39 -15.47
N THR A 202 -7.85 20.36 -14.31
CA THR A 202 -7.40 21.00 -13.07
C THR A 202 -6.86 20.00 -12.07
N GLY A 203 -7.21 18.70 -12.24
CA GLY A 203 -6.84 17.59 -11.37
C GLY A 203 -5.58 16.83 -11.81
N TRP A 204 -5.62 15.52 -11.56
CA TRP A 204 -4.54 14.58 -11.87
C TRP A 204 -4.46 14.22 -13.35
N LEU A 205 -5.46 14.57 -14.16
CA LEU A 205 -5.49 14.36 -15.60
C LEU A 205 -5.38 15.69 -16.33
N ARG A 206 -4.26 15.91 -17.01
CA ARG A 206 -4.01 17.15 -17.78
C ARG A 206 -3.33 16.85 -19.11
N PRO A 207 -3.66 17.54 -20.18
CA PRO A 207 -2.96 17.42 -21.46
C PRO A 207 -1.52 17.94 -21.33
N SER A 208 -0.55 17.24 -21.92
CA SER A 208 0.86 17.62 -21.85
C SER A 208 1.58 17.42 -23.19
N LYS A 209 2.51 18.33 -23.50
CA LYS A 209 3.45 18.19 -24.63
C LYS A 209 4.70 17.40 -24.26
N ALA A 210 5.02 17.28 -22.96
CA ALA A 210 6.20 16.58 -22.48
C ALA A 210 6.01 15.06 -22.45
N GLY A 211 4.77 14.56 -22.36
CA GLY A 211 4.50 13.14 -22.26
C GLY A 211 3.14 12.74 -22.80
N SER A 212 2.84 11.47 -22.68
CA SER A 212 1.57 10.87 -23.11
C SER A 212 0.86 10.19 -21.94
N ILE A 213 -0.47 10.25 -21.95
CA ILE A 213 -1.31 9.59 -20.94
C ILE A 213 -2.25 8.64 -21.66
N VAL A 214 -2.39 7.45 -21.08
CA VAL A 214 -3.41 6.47 -21.45
C VAL A 214 -4.21 6.13 -20.20
N VAL A 215 -5.52 6.17 -20.29
CA VAL A 215 -6.44 5.81 -19.21
C VAL A 215 -7.21 4.57 -19.64
N THR A 216 -7.37 3.59 -18.78
CA THR A 216 -8.30 2.47 -19.01
C THR A 216 -9.51 2.60 -18.09
N THR A 217 -10.71 2.45 -18.63
CA THR A 217 -11.96 2.65 -17.88
C THR A 217 -13.13 1.91 -18.53
N ARG A 218 -14.21 1.75 -17.78
CA ARG A 218 -15.52 1.29 -18.31
C ARG A 218 -16.42 2.48 -18.70
N ASP A 219 -16.09 3.71 -18.27
CA ASP A 219 -16.85 4.91 -18.59
C ASP A 219 -16.52 5.41 -19.99
N ASN A 220 -17.49 5.34 -20.90
CA ASN A 220 -17.41 5.82 -22.28
C ASN A 220 -18.07 7.21 -22.49
N ASN A 221 -18.46 7.88 -21.41
CA ASN A 221 -19.11 9.18 -21.50
C ASN A 221 -18.12 10.28 -21.82
N SER A 222 -18.16 10.81 -23.04
CA SER A 222 -17.27 11.88 -23.49
C SER A 222 -17.32 13.14 -22.62
N SER A 223 -18.47 13.42 -22.00
CA SER A 223 -18.61 14.59 -21.12
C SER A 223 -17.82 14.47 -19.81
N THR A 224 -17.54 13.25 -19.36
CA THR A 224 -16.68 12.99 -18.19
C THR A 224 -15.22 13.33 -18.47
N TRP A 225 -14.76 12.95 -19.66
CA TRP A 225 -13.34 13.02 -20.04
C TRP A 225 -12.94 14.35 -20.69
N GLY A 226 -13.92 15.14 -21.14
CA GLY A 226 -13.72 16.49 -21.67
C GLY A 226 -13.06 16.55 -23.06
N ARG A 227 -12.81 17.78 -23.54
CA ARG A 227 -12.35 18.06 -24.91
C ARG A 227 -10.94 17.56 -25.25
N HIS A 228 -10.14 17.26 -24.26
CA HIS A 228 -8.74 16.80 -24.43
C HIS A 228 -8.61 15.27 -24.46
N ALA A 229 -9.72 14.56 -24.28
CA ALA A 229 -9.75 13.12 -24.37
C ALA A 229 -9.95 12.65 -25.82
N THR A 230 -9.17 11.67 -26.22
CA THR A 230 -9.44 10.86 -27.41
C THR A 230 -9.96 9.52 -26.92
N LEU A 231 -11.28 9.30 -27.02
CA LEU A 231 -11.88 8.03 -26.64
C LEU A 231 -11.59 6.98 -27.70
N CYS A 232 -11.17 5.81 -27.26
CA CYS A 232 -10.92 4.64 -28.10
C CYS A 232 -11.68 3.46 -27.48
N ASP A 233 -12.81 3.12 -28.08
CA ASP A 233 -13.57 1.94 -27.70
C ASP A 233 -12.83 0.69 -28.15
N VAL A 234 -12.61 -0.26 -27.23
CA VAL A 234 -11.87 -1.49 -27.51
C VAL A 234 -12.86 -2.57 -27.92
N PRO A 235 -12.87 -2.98 -29.21
CA PRO A 235 -13.78 -4.01 -29.67
C PRO A 235 -13.35 -5.42 -29.17
N PRO A 236 -14.25 -6.41 -29.19
CA PRO A 236 -13.86 -7.82 -29.09
C PRO A 236 -12.79 -8.18 -30.12
N LEU A 237 -12.11 -9.31 -29.91
CA LEU A 237 -11.18 -9.84 -30.91
C LEU A 237 -11.96 -10.25 -32.15
N ASP A 238 -11.37 -10.03 -33.32
CA ASP A 238 -11.91 -10.59 -34.54
C ASP A 238 -11.82 -12.12 -34.51
N LEU A 239 -12.59 -12.80 -35.38
CA LEU A 239 -12.68 -14.25 -35.37
C LEU A 239 -11.33 -14.95 -35.57
N ALA A 240 -10.44 -14.37 -36.38
CA ALA A 240 -9.13 -14.96 -36.65
C ALA A 240 -8.25 -14.91 -35.39
N ALA A 241 -8.11 -13.75 -34.76
CA ALA A 241 -7.35 -13.58 -33.54
C ALA A 241 -7.96 -14.38 -32.37
N ALA A 242 -9.29 -14.39 -32.23
CA ALA A 242 -9.98 -15.17 -31.19
C ALA A 242 -9.75 -16.69 -31.34
N THR A 243 -9.76 -17.18 -32.59
CA THR A 243 -9.47 -18.59 -32.90
C THR A 243 -8.02 -18.93 -32.56
N GLU A 244 -7.08 -18.05 -32.94
CA GLU A 244 -5.67 -18.22 -32.64
C GLU A 244 -5.35 -18.23 -31.15
N VAL A 245 -6.03 -17.38 -30.36
CA VAL A 245 -5.93 -17.40 -28.89
C VAL A 245 -6.32 -18.77 -28.33
N LEU A 246 -7.44 -19.36 -28.78
CA LEU A 246 -7.87 -20.70 -28.33
C LEU A 246 -6.87 -21.78 -28.73
N LEU A 247 -6.36 -21.75 -29.97
CA LEU A 247 -5.39 -22.72 -30.46
C LEU A 247 -4.04 -22.62 -29.74
N ASN A 248 -3.59 -21.39 -29.42
CA ASN A 248 -2.37 -21.16 -28.66
C ASN A 248 -2.49 -21.65 -27.22
N LEU A 249 -3.67 -21.49 -26.61
CA LEU A 249 -3.92 -21.96 -25.25
C LEU A 249 -4.14 -23.48 -25.18
N ALA A 250 -4.90 -24.07 -26.09
CA ALA A 250 -5.29 -25.46 -26.07
C ALA A 250 -5.06 -26.13 -27.45
N PRO A 251 -3.80 -26.32 -27.88
CA PRO A 251 -3.46 -26.84 -29.23
C PRO A 251 -4.00 -28.24 -29.49
N ASP A 252 -4.17 -29.04 -28.44
CA ASP A 252 -4.61 -30.44 -28.56
C ASP A 252 -6.14 -30.60 -28.46
N ALA A 253 -6.90 -29.50 -28.26
CA ALA A 253 -8.34 -29.56 -28.02
C ALA A 253 -9.19 -29.72 -29.30
N GLY A 254 -8.59 -29.71 -30.47
CA GLY A 254 -9.28 -29.99 -31.74
C GLY A 254 -8.86 -29.09 -32.92
N PRO A 255 -9.55 -29.26 -34.06
CA PRO A 255 -9.18 -28.55 -35.30
C PRO A 255 -9.54 -27.03 -35.22
N PRO A 256 -8.87 -26.19 -36.03
CA PRO A 256 -9.14 -24.75 -36.11
C PRO A 256 -10.61 -24.38 -36.43
N THR A 257 -11.30 -25.22 -37.14
CA THR A 257 -12.73 -25.05 -37.46
C THR A 257 -13.61 -25.06 -36.21
N ASP A 258 -13.34 -25.99 -35.28
CA ASP A 258 -14.10 -26.11 -34.04
C ASP A 258 -13.72 -24.98 -33.06
N ALA A 259 -12.43 -24.59 -33.04
CA ALA A 259 -11.96 -23.44 -32.32
C ALA A 259 -12.61 -22.15 -32.79
N ALA A 260 -12.79 -21.97 -34.11
CA ALA A 260 -13.44 -20.80 -34.69
C ALA A 260 -14.94 -20.74 -34.36
N LEU A 261 -15.64 -21.84 -34.35
CA LEU A 261 -17.04 -21.91 -33.93
C LEU A 261 -17.19 -21.54 -32.45
N LEU A 262 -16.34 -22.09 -31.58
CA LEU A 262 -16.35 -21.76 -30.17
C LEU A 262 -15.96 -20.29 -29.93
N ALA A 263 -14.94 -19.76 -30.60
CA ALA A 263 -14.54 -18.37 -30.52
C ALA A 263 -15.67 -17.41 -30.92
N SER A 264 -16.39 -17.76 -32.01
CA SER A 264 -17.59 -17.00 -32.45
C SER A 264 -18.69 -17.00 -31.40
N ARG A 265 -18.93 -18.17 -30.80
CA ARG A 265 -19.97 -18.33 -29.76
C ARG A 265 -19.63 -17.57 -28.46
N LEU A 266 -18.35 -17.51 -28.09
CA LEU A 266 -17.84 -16.70 -26.99
C LEU A 266 -17.72 -15.20 -27.32
N GLY A 267 -18.16 -14.77 -28.51
CA GLY A 267 -18.19 -13.37 -28.91
C GLY A 267 -16.82 -12.71 -29.06
N GLY A 268 -15.74 -13.48 -29.22
CA GLY A 268 -14.36 -12.97 -29.30
C GLY A 268 -13.88 -12.27 -28.01
N PHE A 269 -14.47 -12.59 -26.88
CA PHE A 269 -14.17 -11.93 -25.61
C PHE A 269 -12.88 -12.50 -24.98
N PRO A 270 -11.78 -11.73 -24.87
CA PRO A 270 -10.47 -12.26 -24.49
C PRO A 270 -10.46 -13.06 -23.18
N LEU A 271 -11.16 -12.57 -22.15
CA LEU A 271 -11.21 -13.23 -20.85
C LEU A 271 -11.95 -14.58 -20.94
N ALA A 272 -13.07 -14.64 -21.66
CA ALA A 272 -13.78 -15.90 -21.87
C ALA A 272 -12.95 -16.92 -22.66
N LEU A 273 -12.28 -16.46 -23.73
CA LEU A 273 -11.38 -17.29 -24.52
C LEU A 273 -10.23 -17.84 -23.67
N HIS A 274 -9.66 -17.01 -22.80
CA HIS A 274 -8.57 -17.42 -21.90
C HIS A 274 -9.04 -18.48 -20.90
N VAL A 275 -10.15 -18.24 -20.21
CA VAL A 275 -10.69 -19.20 -19.21
C VAL A 275 -11.06 -20.53 -19.86
N VAL A 276 -11.73 -20.51 -21.01
CA VAL A 276 -12.09 -21.74 -21.73
C VAL A 276 -10.86 -22.46 -22.27
N GLY A 277 -9.90 -21.72 -22.86
CA GLY A 277 -8.64 -22.28 -23.32
C GLY A 277 -7.88 -22.98 -22.19
N MET A 278 -7.72 -22.32 -21.04
CA MET A 278 -7.07 -22.91 -19.86
C MET A 278 -7.84 -24.11 -19.31
N TYR A 279 -9.17 -24.09 -19.32
CA TYR A 279 -10.01 -25.24 -18.94
C TYR A 279 -9.73 -26.46 -19.85
N LEU A 280 -9.67 -26.28 -21.16
CA LEU A 280 -9.45 -27.36 -22.12
C LEU A 280 -8.03 -27.96 -22.06
N THR A 281 -7.05 -27.24 -21.52
CA THR A 281 -5.70 -27.80 -21.23
C THR A 281 -5.65 -28.62 -19.96
N TYR A 282 -6.72 -28.55 -19.14
CA TYR A 282 -6.70 -29.22 -17.85
C TYR A 282 -6.85 -30.74 -18.03
N PRO A 283 -5.88 -31.56 -17.59
CA PRO A 283 -5.89 -33.00 -17.83
C PRO A 283 -7.17 -33.62 -17.23
N LEU A 284 -7.87 -34.45 -18.01
CA LEU A 284 -9.10 -35.13 -17.62
C LEU A 284 -10.28 -34.16 -17.32
N ALA A 285 -10.33 -32.97 -17.95
CA ALA A 285 -11.53 -32.13 -17.90
C ALA A 285 -12.77 -32.88 -18.41
N ARG A 286 -13.96 -32.49 -17.93
CA ARG A 286 -15.23 -33.09 -18.38
C ARG A 286 -15.40 -32.96 -19.90
N PHE A 287 -14.99 -31.82 -20.44
CA PHE A 287 -14.94 -31.54 -21.87
C PHE A 287 -13.48 -31.37 -22.26
N SER A 288 -13.04 -32.19 -23.21
CA SER A 288 -11.63 -32.27 -23.64
C SER A 288 -11.35 -31.63 -25.00
N SER A 289 -12.43 -31.23 -25.72
CA SER A 289 -12.32 -30.66 -27.05
C SER A 289 -13.19 -29.39 -27.21
N PHE A 290 -12.81 -28.53 -28.17
CA PHE A 290 -13.59 -27.36 -28.55
C PHE A 290 -15.03 -27.73 -28.91
N ARG A 291 -15.24 -28.83 -29.60
CA ARG A 291 -16.55 -29.31 -30.02
C ARG A 291 -17.40 -29.79 -28.86
N GLU A 292 -16.84 -30.56 -27.94
CA GLU A 292 -17.58 -31.02 -26.75
C GLU A 292 -18.01 -29.84 -25.86
N TYR A 293 -17.09 -28.87 -25.63
CA TYR A 293 -17.38 -27.69 -24.87
C TYR A 293 -18.48 -26.84 -25.52
N LEU A 294 -18.40 -26.61 -26.84
CA LEU A 294 -19.41 -25.89 -27.61
C LEU A 294 -20.77 -26.56 -27.56
N ALA A 295 -20.83 -27.89 -27.73
CA ALA A 295 -22.08 -28.62 -27.67
C ALA A 295 -22.74 -28.54 -26.30
N ALA A 296 -21.96 -28.64 -25.22
CA ALA A 296 -22.44 -28.48 -23.86
C ALA A 296 -22.91 -27.03 -23.59
N TYR A 297 -22.20 -26.05 -24.12
CA TYR A 297 -22.58 -24.65 -24.03
C TYR A 297 -23.92 -24.35 -24.72
N ASP A 298 -24.10 -24.83 -25.97
CA ASP A 298 -25.33 -24.62 -26.76
C ASP A 298 -26.54 -25.42 -26.20
N ALA A 299 -26.29 -26.57 -25.56
CA ALA A 299 -27.31 -27.37 -24.90
C ALA A 299 -27.71 -26.82 -23.51
N ASN A 300 -27.08 -25.77 -23.03
CA ASN A 300 -27.18 -25.28 -21.63
C ASN A 300 -26.88 -26.38 -20.58
N ASP A 301 -26.03 -27.35 -20.97
CA ASP A 301 -25.66 -28.53 -20.15
C ASP A 301 -24.31 -28.30 -19.43
N LEU A 302 -23.79 -27.08 -19.46
CA LEU A 302 -22.59 -26.73 -18.70
C LEU A 302 -22.85 -26.86 -17.19
N ARG A 303 -24.10 -26.66 -16.75
CA ARG A 303 -24.53 -26.75 -15.35
C ARG A 303 -25.93 -27.38 -15.24
N PRO A 304 -26.06 -28.67 -15.20
CA PRO A 304 -27.37 -29.31 -14.97
C PRO A 304 -27.88 -28.95 -13.55
N GLY A 305 -28.99 -28.19 -13.47
CA GLY A 305 -29.71 -27.94 -12.22
C GLY A 305 -29.73 -26.52 -11.68
N LEU A 306 -29.22 -25.51 -12.40
CA LEU A 306 -29.47 -24.10 -12.09
C LEU A 306 -30.55 -23.57 -13.04
N ASP A 307 -31.73 -23.28 -12.48
CA ASP A 307 -32.74 -22.43 -13.11
C ASP A 307 -32.16 -21.01 -13.22
N VAL A 308 -31.42 -20.73 -14.30
CA VAL A 308 -31.09 -19.36 -14.69
C VAL A 308 -32.36 -18.81 -15.31
N GLY A 309 -33.23 -18.20 -14.49
CA GLY A 309 -34.35 -17.47 -14.98
C GLY A 309 -33.95 -16.48 -16.04
N ASN A 310 -34.42 -16.67 -17.28
CA ASN A 310 -34.44 -15.75 -18.41
C ASN A 310 -33.32 -14.66 -18.43
N ALA A 311 -32.03 -15.01 -18.28
CA ALA A 311 -30.96 -14.16 -18.69
C ALA A 311 -30.96 -14.13 -20.22
N SER A 312 -31.12 -12.97 -20.81
CA SER A 312 -31.02 -12.80 -22.25
C SER A 312 -29.61 -13.18 -22.68
N HIS A 313 -29.45 -14.27 -23.45
CA HIS A 313 -28.18 -14.76 -23.98
C HIS A 313 -27.42 -13.76 -24.88
N ASP A 314 -27.85 -12.52 -24.94
CA ASP A 314 -27.29 -11.48 -25.79
C ASP A 314 -26.24 -10.59 -25.09
N ASP A 315 -26.06 -10.68 -23.76
CA ASP A 315 -24.98 -9.92 -23.09
C ASP A 315 -23.69 -10.78 -23.01
N PRO A 316 -22.60 -10.33 -23.63
CA PRO A 316 -21.31 -11.03 -23.55
C PRO A 316 -20.77 -11.22 -22.11
N ARG A 317 -21.31 -10.49 -21.14
CA ARG A 317 -20.94 -10.61 -19.72
C ARG A 317 -21.49 -11.87 -19.09
N ASP A 318 -22.69 -12.29 -19.44
CA ASP A 318 -23.32 -13.49 -18.93
C ASP A 318 -22.55 -14.73 -19.40
N ASN A 319 -22.06 -14.71 -20.64
CA ASN A 319 -21.21 -15.76 -21.22
C ASN A 319 -19.89 -15.93 -20.46
N VAL A 320 -19.29 -14.85 -19.98
CA VAL A 320 -18.04 -14.89 -19.19
C VAL A 320 -18.30 -15.51 -17.81
N LEU A 321 -19.42 -15.16 -17.17
CA LEU A 321 -19.83 -15.70 -15.86
C LEU A 321 -20.02 -17.21 -15.88
N GLU A 322 -20.64 -17.74 -16.93
CA GLU A 322 -20.87 -19.19 -17.07
C GLU A 322 -19.57 -19.98 -17.24
N THR A 323 -18.62 -19.46 -17.99
CA THR A 323 -17.37 -20.16 -18.29
C THR A 323 -16.49 -20.44 -17.06
N TRP A 324 -16.38 -19.51 -16.11
CA TRP A 324 -15.53 -19.76 -14.93
C TRP A 324 -16.22 -20.60 -13.85
N GLU A 325 -17.55 -20.59 -13.77
CA GLU A 325 -18.26 -21.49 -12.86
C GLU A 325 -18.07 -22.97 -13.28
N VAL A 326 -18.01 -23.26 -14.58
CA VAL A 326 -17.65 -24.58 -15.11
C VAL A 326 -16.24 -24.97 -14.65
N SER A 327 -15.31 -24.01 -14.68
CA SER A 327 -13.95 -24.22 -14.19
C SER A 327 -13.92 -24.55 -12.70
N LEU A 328 -14.76 -23.89 -11.89
CA LEU A 328 -14.87 -24.17 -10.45
C LEU A 328 -15.54 -25.52 -10.16
N ASP A 329 -16.51 -25.92 -10.96
CA ASP A 329 -17.14 -27.26 -10.87
C ASP A 329 -16.11 -28.36 -11.19
N GLU A 330 -15.24 -28.13 -12.17
CA GLU A 330 -14.15 -29.05 -12.50
C GLU A 330 -13.15 -29.19 -11.35
N LEU A 331 -12.73 -28.09 -10.72
CA LEU A 331 -11.86 -28.14 -9.54
C LEU A 331 -12.52 -28.90 -8.39
N ALA A 332 -13.83 -28.68 -8.14
CA ALA A 332 -14.58 -29.40 -7.12
C ALA A 332 -14.67 -30.89 -7.40
N ARG A 333 -14.92 -31.32 -8.67
CA ARG A 333 -14.90 -32.73 -9.09
C ARG A 333 -13.57 -33.43 -8.80
N ARG A 334 -12.47 -32.69 -8.86
CA ARG A 334 -11.11 -33.19 -8.58
C ARG A 334 -10.75 -33.15 -7.10
N GLY A 335 -11.70 -32.86 -6.24
CA GLY A 335 -11.50 -32.81 -4.80
C GLY A 335 -10.99 -31.45 -4.29
N LEU A 336 -10.76 -30.46 -5.15
CA LEU A 336 -10.34 -29.10 -4.76
C LEU A 336 -11.57 -28.26 -4.36
N LYS A 337 -12.33 -28.76 -3.38
CA LYS A 337 -13.60 -28.17 -2.94
C LYS A 337 -13.46 -26.77 -2.36
N LEU A 338 -12.26 -26.40 -1.84
CA LEU A 338 -11.97 -25.08 -1.32
C LEU A 338 -11.77 -24.02 -2.41
N ALA A 339 -11.55 -24.37 -3.68
CA ALA A 339 -11.29 -23.42 -4.74
C ALA A 339 -12.41 -22.37 -4.90
N ARG A 340 -13.69 -22.83 -4.93
CA ARG A 340 -14.83 -21.91 -5.04
C ARG A 340 -14.99 -21.00 -3.81
N PRO A 341 -15.01 -21.50 -2.58
CA PRO A 341 -15.03 -20.63 -1.38
C PRO A 341 -13.88 -19.62 -1.35
N LEU A 342 -12.65 -20.04 -1.65
CA LEU A 342 -11.49 -19.14 -1.66
C LEU A 342 -11.62 -18.07 -2.74
N LEU A 343 -12.08 -18.40 -3.94
CA LEU A 343 -12.30 -17.39 -4.98
C LEU A 343 -13.35 -16.36 -4.56
N ARG A 344 -14.44 -16.79 -3.86
CA ARG A 344 -15.47 -15.89 -3.32
C ARG A 344 -14.89 -14.94 -2.27
N ILE A 345 -14.07 -15.46 -1.36
CA ILE A 345 -13.37 -14.66 -0.33
C ILE A 345 -12.43 -13.65 -1.00
N ILE A 346 -11.59 -14.09 -1.93
CA ILE A 346 -10.65 -13.23 -2.64
C ILE A 346 -11.40 -12.19 -3.49
N SER A 347 -12.60 -12.49 -4.00
CA SER A 347 -13.44 -11.53 -4.72
C SER A 347 -13.88 -10.33 -3.86
N CYS A 348 -13.89 -10.48 -2.54
CA CYS A 348 -14.17 -9.41 -1.58
C CYS A 348 -12.96 -8.50 -1.33
N MET A 349 -11.77 -8.90 -1.76
CA MET A 349 -10.54 -8.10 -1.63
C MET A 349 -10.44 -7.06 -2.75
N ALA A 350 -9.47 -6.15 -2.64
CA ALA A 350 -9.22 -5.17 -3.69
C ALA A 350 -8.83 -5.88 -5.00
N PRO A 351 -9.56 -5.66 -6.10
CA PRO A 351 -9.20 -6.24 -7.38
C PRO A 351 -7.92 -5.59 -7.94
N ALA A 352 -7.17 -6.35 -8.73
CA ALA A 352 -5.90 -5.95 -9.31
C ALA A 352 -4.77 -5.63 -8.31
N ALA A 353 -5.04 -5.64 -7.00
CA ALA A 353 -4.05 -5.48 -5.94
C ALA A 353 -3.47 -6.83 -5.50
N PRO A 354 -2.16 -6.92 -5.21
CA PRO A 354 -1.56 -8.16 -4.74
C PRO A 354 -1.97 -8.46 -3.30
N PHE A 355 -2.59 -9.63 -3.08
CA PHE A 355 -2.98 -10.14 -1.77
C PHE A 355 -2.03 -11.25 -1.33
N PRO A 356 -1.40 -11.18 -0.14
CA PRO A 356 -0.48 -12.21 0.34
C PRO A 356 -1.17 -13.56 0.51
N ALA A 357 -0.73 -14.57 -0.25
CA ALA A 357 -1.39 -15.88 -0.29
C ALA A 357 -1.39 -16.59 1.09
N HIS A 358 -0.32 -16.42 1.88
CA HIS A 358 -0.18 -17.05 3.20
C HIS A 358 -1.25 -16.61 4.21
N LEU A 359 -1.88 -15.44 4.02
CA LEU A 359 -2.95 -14.98 4.92
C LEU A 359 -4.22 -15.83 4.82
N LEU A 360 -4.38 -16.57 3.73
CA LEU A 360 -5.50 -17.51 3.59
C LEU A 360 -5.29 -18.78 4.44
N ASN A 361 -4.05 -19.09 4.82
CA ASN A 361 -3.75 -20.25 5.69
C ASN A 361 -4.21 -20.01 7.15
N SER A 362 -4.37 -18.76 7.57
CA SER A 362 -4.89 -18.41 8.90
C SER A 362 -6.43 -18.42 8.99
N LEU A 363 -7.14 -18.73 7.89
CA LEU A 363 -8.59 -18.79 7.88
C LEU A 363 -9.13 -19.84 8.86
N ASP A 364 -10.08 -19.44 9.70
CA ASP A 364 -10.85 -20.40 10.49
C ASP A 364 -11.67 -21.30 9.58
N ARG A 365 -11.41 -22.60 9.65
CA ARG A 365 -12.12 -23.62 8.85
C ARG A 365 -13.64 -23.56 9.03
N SER A 366 -14.12 -23.14 10.20
CA SER A 366 -15.55 -23.00 10.47
C SER A 366 -16.24 -21.93 9.60
N LEU A 367 -15.46 -21.00 9.03
CA LEU A 367 -15.93 -19.96 8.12
C LEU A 367 -16.01 -20.44 6.66
N LEU A 368 -15.52 -21.64 6.38
CA LEU A 368 -15.60 -22.23 5.05
C LEU A 368 -16.73 -23.25 4.98
N PRO A 369 -17.58 -23.21 3.94
CA PRO A 369 -18.61 -24.22 3.76
C PRO A 369 -17.95 -25.55 3.38
N THR A 370 -17.75 -26.42 4.35
CA THR A 370 -17.11 -27.73 4.13
C THR A 370 -18.07 -28.85 4.50
N ASP A 371 -18.52 -29.59 3.49
CA ASP A 371 -19.18 -30.90 3.64
C ASP A 371 -18.16 -32.04 3.86
N THR A 372 -16.93 -31.70 4.30
CA THR A 372 -15.80 -32.63 4.35
C THR A 372 -15.40 -32.93 5.79
N ALA A 373 -15.14 -34.23 6.05
CA ALA A 373 -14.52 -34.74 7.27
C ALA A 373 -13.17 -34.02 7.55
N PRO A 374 -12.75 -33.88 8.82
CA PRO A 374 -11.49 -33.24 9.18
C PRO A 374 -10.34 -33.97 8.53
N GLN A 375 -9.70 -33.37 7.52
CA GLN A 375 -8.46 -33.85 6.95
C GLN A 375 -7.27 -33.18 7.65
N ALA A 376 -6.19 -33.93 7.81
CA ALA A 376 -5.07 -33.56 8.68
C ALA A 376 -4.19 -32.40 8.17
N ASN A 377 -4.47 -31.80 6.96
CA ASN A 377 -3.60 -30.80 6.34
C ASN A 377 -4.41 -29.70 5.62
N PHE A 378 -5.04 -28.84 6.39
CA PHE A 378 -5.87 -27.74 5.86
C PHE A 378 -5.05 -26.75 5.00
N ASP A 379 -3.82 -26.43 5.39
CA ASP A 379 -2.93 -25.54 4.61
C ASP A 379 -2.65 -26.10 3.22
N VAL A 380 -2.40 -27.40 3.10
CA VAL A 380 -2.19 -28.07 1.81
C VAL A 380 -3.45 -28.05 0.95
N GLU A 381 -4.64 -28.14 1.55
CA GLU A 381 -5.91 -28.02 0.81
C GLU A 381 -6.06 -26.59 0.23
N ILE A 382 -5.71 -25.56 1.00
CA ILE A 382 -5.71 -24.16 0.52
C ILE A 382 -4.69 -23.97 -0.61
N GLU A 383 -3.45 -24.44 -0.40
CA GLU A 383 -2.39 -24.34 -1.43
C GLU A 383 -2.78 -25.03 -2.74
N ASN A 384 -3.35 -26.24 -2.66
CA ASN A 384 -3.80 -26.97 -3.84
C ASN A 384 -4.98 -26.27 -4.53
N ALA A 385 -5.92 -25.71 -3.76
CA ALA A 385 -7.03 -24.95 -4.30
C ALA A 385 -6.56 -23.67 -4.99
N LEU A 386 -5.61 -22.95 -4.39
CA LEU A 386 -4.99 -21.76 -5.00
C LEU A 386 -4.22 -22.12 -6.28
N ALA A 387 -3.46 -23.23 -6.26
CA ALA A 387 -2.76 -23.73 -7.44
C ALA A 387 -3.75 -24.07 -8.59
N GLY A 388 -4.89 -24.66 -8.26
CA GLY A 388 -5.96 -24.91 -9.24
C GLY A 388 -6.55 -23.64 -9.82
N LEU A 389 -6.82 -22.62 -8.97
CA LEU A 389 -7.33 -21.33 -9.42
C LEU A 389 -6.32 -20.56 -10.30
N LEU A 390 -5.03 -20.63 -9.95
CA LEU A 390 -3.95 -20.05 -10.74
C LEU A 390 -3.81 -20.77 -12.09
N HIS A 391 -3.87 -22.10 -12.09
CA HIS A 391 -3.77 -22.89 -13.30
C HIS A 391 -4.89 -22.61 -14.31
N LEU A 392 -6.13 -22.42 -13.80
CA LEU A 392 -7.27 -22.06 -14.65
C LEU A 392 -7.38 -20.55 -14.98
N GLY A 393 -6.36 -19.76 -14.65
CA GLY A 393 -6.33 -18.33 -14.96
C GLY A 393 -7.38 -17.49 -14.22
N LEU A 394 -8.04 -18.04 -13.19
CA LEU A 394 -9.00 -17.31 -12.35
C LEU A 394 -8.30 -16.38 -11.36
N LEU A 395 -7.07 -16.70 -11.00
CA LEU A 395 -6.14 -15.84 -10.26
C LEU A 395 -4.83 -15.73 -11.05
N SER A 396 -4.05 -14.69 -10.77
CA SER A 396 -2.69 -14.54 -11.26
C SER A 396 -1.72 -14.39 -10.09
N SER A 397 -0.45 -14.83 -10.28
CA SER A 397 0.60 -14.67 -9.30
C SER A 397 1.32 -13.34 -9.50
N ALA A 398 1.58 -12.60 -8.42
CA ALA A 398 2.34 -11.35 -8.45
C ALA A 398 3.10 -11.19 -7.13
N PRO A 399 4.43 -11.39 -7.10
CA PRO A 399 5.19 -11.15 -5.88
C PRO A 399 5.17 -9.66 -5.50
N ALA A 400 4.92 -9.37 -4.25
CA ALA A 400 4.95 -8.01 -3.71
C ALA A 400 5.59 -8.00 -2.31
N GLY A 401 6.47 -7.02 -2.04
CA GLY A 401 7.17 -6.95 -0.77
C GLY A 401 8.02 -8.18 -0.43
N GLY A 402 8.47 -8.95 -1.43
CA GLY A 402 9.20 -10.20 -1.23
C GLY A 402 8.31 -11.41 -0.87
N LEU A 403 6.98 -11.24 -0.86
CA LEU A 403 6.01 -12.27 -0.52
C LEU A 403 5.30 -12.81 -1.78
N PRO A 404 4.93 -14.11 -1.82
CA PRO A 404 4.06 -14.65 -2.83
C PRO A 404 2.63 -14.10 -2.64
N CYS A 405 2.13 -13.40 -3.64
CA CYS A 405 0.78 -12.82 -3.63
C CYS A 405 -0.04 -13.35 -4.79
N VAL A 406 -1.35 -13.36 -4.60
CA VAL A 406 -2.34 -13.63 -5.64
C VAL A 406 -3.08 -12.34 -6.00
N VAL A 407 -3.48 -12.25 -7.26
CA VAL A 407 -4.23 -11.10 -7.79
C VAL A 407 -5.47 -11.61 -8.51
N ILE A 408 -6.61 -11.04 -8.19
CA ILE A 408 -7.86 -11.32 -8.88
C ILE A 408 -8.13 -10.28 -9.95
N HIS A 409 -8.58 -10.72 -11.12
CA HIS A 409 -8.99 -9.80 -12.17
C HIS A 409 -10.28 -9.06 -11.78
N PRO A 410 -10.43 -7.74 -12.05
CA PRO A 410 -11.62 -6.97 -11.65
C PRO A 410 -12.94 -7.59 -12.09
N ALA A 411 -13.03 -8.09 -13.33
CA ALA A 411 -14.26 -8.71 -13.83
C ALA A 411 -14.64 -9.99 -13.05
N ILE A 412 -13.64 -10.80 -12.64
CA ILE A 412 -13.87 -12.00 -11.83
C ILE A 412 -14.31 -11.62 -10.41
N ALA A 413 -13.66 -10.58 -9.84
CA ALA A 413 -14.03 -10.06 -8.53
C ALA A 413 -15.47 -9.51 -8.52
N ASP A 414 -15.85 -8.71 -9.54
CA ASP A 414 -17.19 -8.14 -9.67
C ASP A 414 -18.27 -9.23 -9.73
N ALA A 415 -18.03 -10.25 -10.55
CA ALA A 415 -18.98 -11.36 -10.65
C ALA A 415 -19.02 -12.22 -9.40
N GLY A 416 -17.87 -12.44 -8.75
CA GLY A 416 -17.83 -13.11 -7.45
C GLY A 416 -18.66 -12.37 -6.41
N ARG A 417 -18.57 -11.04 -6.37
CA ARG A 417 -19.40 -10.20 -5.49
C ARG A 417 -20.87 -10.22 -5.88
N ALA A 418 -21.20 -10.03 -7.16
CA ALA A 418 -22.58 -10.09 -7.63
C ALA A 418 -23.26 -11.43 -7.28
N HIS A 419 -22.51 -12.55 -7.39
CA HIS A 419 -23.02 -13.84 -6.96
C HIS A 419 -23.24 -13.91 -5.43
N LEU A 420 -22.35 -13.34 -4.62
CA LEU A 420 -22.53 -13.27 -3.17
C LEU A 420 -23.73 -12.37 -2.80
N GLU A 421 -23.93 -11.26 -3.49
CA GLU A 421 -25.05 -10.34 -3.30
C GLU A 421 -26.38 -11.01 -3.66
N SER A 422 -26.45 -11.77 -4.77
CA SER A 422 -27.65 -12.51 -5.15
C SER A 422 -28.02 -13.59 -4.12
N GLN A 423 -27.06 -14.03 -3.31
CA GLN A 423 -27.20 -15.04 -2.28
C GLN A 423 -26.97 -14.50 -0.86
N HIS A 424 -27.05 -13.19 -0.64
CA HIS A 424 -26.67 -12.53 0.62
C HIS A 424 -27.39 -13.08 1.86
N GLU A 425 -28.60 -13.62 1.71
CA GLU A 425 -29.37 -14.27 2.79
C GLU A 425 -28.89 -15.70 3.08
N THR A 426 -28.11 -16.31 2.21
CA THR A 426 -27.62 -17.68 2.43
C THR A 426 -26.54 -17.72 3.50
N SER A 427 -26.48 -18.81 4.25
CA SER A 427 -25.41 -19.05 5.22
C SER A 427 -24.02 -19.06 4.57
N ARG A 428 -23.91 -19.51 3.31
CA ARG A 428 -22.64 -19.55 2.55
C ARG A 428 -22.12 -18.16 2.22
N ALA A 429 -22.98 -17.22 1.79
CA ALA A 429 -22.57 -15.85 1.51
C ALA A 429 -22.10 -15.14 2.78
N ARG A 430 -22.84 -15.30 3.89
CA ARG A 430 -22.44 -14.74 5.19
C ARG A 430 -21.09 -15.27 5.67
N LEU A 431 -20.83 -16.57 5.50
CA LEU A 431 -19.53 -17.16 5.84
C LEU A 431 -18.41 -16.57 4.99
N ALA A 432 -18.62 -16.37 3.67
CA ALA A 432 -17.61 -15.76 2.80
C ALA A 432 -17.26 -14.31 3.21
N TYR A 433 -18.28 -13.49 3.54
CA TYR A 433 -18.05 -12.14 4.03
C TYR A 433 -17.28 -12.11 5.36
N ARG A 434 -17.67 -12.99 6.31
CA ARG A 434 -16.97 -13.12 7.59
C ARG A 434 -15.52 -13.58 7.41
N ALA A 435 -15.30 -14.57 6.53
CA ALA A 435 -13.97 -15.06 6.22
C ALA A 435 -13.09 -13.97 5.59
N ALA A 436 -13.65 -13.17 4.66
CA ALA A 436 -12.93 -12.06 4.07
C ALA A 436 -12.53 -10.99 5.11
N ALA A 437 -13.44 -10.63 6.01
CA ALA A 437 -13.14 -9.70 7.10
C ALA A 437 -12.09 -10.27 8.07
N SER A 438 -12.22 -11.55 8.46
CA SER A 438 -11.28 -12.24 9.36
C SER A 438 -9.86 -12.25 8.82
N CYS A 439 -9.65 -12.51 7.53
CA CYS A 439 -8.31 -12.45 6.91
C CYS A 439 -7.60 -11.13 7.18
N ILE A 440 -8.31 -10.00 7.04
CA ILE A 440 -7.73 -8.67 7.25
C ILE A 440 -7.54 -8.40 8.74
N VAL A 441 -8.54 -8.73 9.56
CA VAL A 441 -8.49 -8.54 11.01
C VAL A 441 -7.32 -9.30 11.63
N ASP A 442 -7.18 -10.57 11.28
CA ASP A 442 -6.13 -11.45 11.82
C ASP A 442 -4.75 -11.00 11.34
N ALA A 443 -4.62 -10.62 10.06
CA ALA A 443 -3.37 -10.08 9.55
C ALA A 443 -2.93 -8.82 10.30
N VAL A 444 -3.83 -7.87 10.51
CA VAL A 444 -3.54 -6.62 11.25
C VAL A 444 -3.26 -6.89 12.73
N ALA A 445 -3.93 -7.86 13.36
CA ALA A 445 -3.74 -8.17 14.77
C ALA A 445 -2.33 -8.68 15.11
N HIS A 446 -1.62 -9.27 14.15
CA HIS A 446 -0.25 -9.76 14.32
C HIS A 446 0.83 -8.70 14.04
N LEU A 447 0.46 -7.52 13.55
CA LEU A 447 1.39 -6.44 13.22
C LEU A 447 1.52 -5.42 14.35
N GLN A 448 2.72 -4.86 14.48
CA GLN A 448 2.99 -3.79 15.42
C GLN A 448 3.02 -2.44 14.69
N PHE A 449 2.04 -1.59 14.94
CA PHE A 449 1.89 -0.28 14.28
C PHE A 449 3.10 0.64 14.46
N SER A 450 3.86 0.49 15.56
CA SER A 450 5.06 1.28 15.86
C SER A 450 6.36 0.71 15.28
N ALA A 451 6.33 -0.51 14.72
CA ALA A 451 7.51 -1.18 14.19
C ALA A 451 7.72 -0.86 12.69
N PRO A 452 8.81 -0.21 12.28
CA PRO A 452 9.09 0.09 10.87
C PRO A 452 9.13 -1.14 9.96
N ALA A 453 9.49 -2.31 10.51
CA ALA A 453 9.53 -3.57 9.76
C ALA A 453 8.14 -4.02 9.28
N ASP A 454 7.07 -3.64 10.00
CA ASP A 454 5.69 -4.05 9.70
C ASP A 454 4.96 -3.06 8.78
N TRP A 455 5.48 -1.84 8.60
CA TRP A 455 4.82 -0.82 7.76
C TRP A 455 4.62 -1.24 6.30
N PRO A 456 5.54 -1.98 5.64
CA PRO A 456 5.29 -2.49 4.30
C PRO A 456 4.07 -3.42 4.22
N MET A 457 3.83 -4.25 5.26
CA MET A 457 2.66 -5.12 5.31
C MET A 457 1.37 -4.31 5.50
N PHE A 458 1.36 -3.29 6.37
CA PHE A 458 0.22 -2.37 6.47
C PHE A 458 -0.11 -1.72 5.12
N SER A 459 0.93 -1.29 4.37
CA SER A 459 0.73 -0.70 3.04
C SER A 459 0.15 -1.70 2.04
N LEU A 460 0.57 -2.97 2.12
CA LEU A 460 0.07 -4.03 1.25
C LEU A 460 -1.39 -4.40 1.58
N LEU A 461 -1.77 -4.38 2.86
CA LEU A 461 -3.13 -4.69 3.31
C LEU A 461 -4.13 -3.54 3.11
N THR A 462 -3.67 -2.31 3.05
CA THR A 462 -4.54 -1.11 3.00
C THR A 462 -5.57 -1.13 1.86
N PRO A 463 -5.25 -1.45 0.60
CA PRO A 463 -6.26 -1.54 -0.46
C PRO A 463 -7.34 -2.58 -0.13
N HIS A 464 -6.95 -3.72 0.43
CA HIS A 464 -7.87 -4.80 0.78
C HIS A 464 -8.77 -4.43 1.96
N LEU A 465 -8.23 -3.75 2.99
CA LEU A 465 -9.00 -3.21 4.10
C LEU A 465 -10.05 -2.19 3.59
N HIS A 466 -9.66 -1.31 2.68
CA HIS A 466 -10.57 -0.34 2.08
C HIS A 466 -11.70 -1.03 1.28
N ALA A 467 -11.34 -2.04 0.47
CA ALA A 467 -12.32 -2.84 -0.26
C ALA A 467 -13.28 -3.57 0.71
N THR A 468 -12.78 -4.19 1.78
CA THR A 468 -13.63 -4.87 2.76
C THR A 468 -14.53 -3.91 3.53
N LEU A 469 -14.08 -2.72 3.88
CA LEU A 469 -14.91 -1.68 4.50
C LEU A 469 -16.05 -1.22 3.57
N SER A 470 -15.81 -1.17 2.26
CA SER A 470 -16.82 -0.72 1.28
C SER A 470 -17.80 -1.83 0.86
N THR A 471 -17.31 -3.07 0.69
CA THR A 471 -18.10 -4.15 0.06
C THR A 471 -18.56 -5.23 1.04
N VAL A 472 -17.82 -5.48 2.11
CA VAL A 472 -18.07 -6.57 3.06
C VAL A 472 -18.77 -6.07 4.33
N ALA A 473 -18.38 -4.90 4.83
CA ALA A 473 -18.92 -4.35 6.08
C ALA A 473 -20.45 -4.27 6.13
N PRO A 474 -21.20 -3.95 5.03
CA PRO A 474 -22.66 -3.95 5.04
C PRO A 474 -23.30 -5.30 5.42
N HIS A 475 -22.55 -6.39 5.24
CA HIS A 475 -23.03 -7.77 5.40
C HIS A 475 -22.54 -8.43 6.70
N LEU A 476 -21.75 -7.72 7.51
CA LEU A 476 -21.20 -8.23 8.75
C LEU A 476 -22.17 -8.10 9.91
N ASN A 477 -22.11 -9.03 10.86
CA ASN A 477 -22.73 -8.84 12.15
C ASN A 477 -21.98 -7.79 12.98
N HIS A 478 -22.57 -7.36 14.09
CA HIS A 478 -22.03 -6.32 14.94
C HIS A 478 -20.62 -6.65 15.48
N GLN A 479 -20.35 -7.91 15.84
CA GLN A 479 -19.06 -8.34 16.38
C GLN A 479 -17.96 -8.29 15.32
N ASP A 480 -18.20 -8.88 14.13
CA ASP A 480 -17.21 -8.91 13.03
C ASP A 480 -16.95 -7.48 12.52
N LEU A 481 -17.99 -6.64 12.43
CA LEU A 481 -17.85 -5.22 12.07
C LEU A 481 -17.02 -4.44 13.10
N THR A 482 -17.20 -4.71 14.40
CA THR A 482 -16.41 -4.12 15.48
C THR A 482 -14.91 -4.44 15.31
N LEU A 483 -14.59 -5.72 15.00
CA LEU A 483 -13.20 -6.14 14.76
C LEU A 483 -12.60 -5.50 13.51
N LEU A 484 -13.35 -5.41 12.42
CA LEU A 484 -12.90 -4.77 11.18
C LEU A 484 -12.62 -3.26 11.40
N CYS A 485 -13.49 -2.56 12.13
CA CYS A 485 -13.29 -1.17 12.50
C CYS A 485 -12.06 -0.98 13.42
N LYS A 486 -11.82 -1.93 14.33
CA LYS A 486 -10.59 -1.93 15.15
C LYS A 486 -9.34 -2.10 14.30
N ALA A 487 -9.36 -3.00 13.30
CA ALA A 487 -8.25 -3.17 12.36
C ALA A 487 -8.00 -1.88 11.54
N ALA A 488 -9.07 -1.18 11.14
CA ALA A 488 -8.96 0.12 10.47
C ALA A 488 -8.30 1.18 11.36
N ALA A 489 -8.70 1.30 12.63
CA ALA A 489 -8.07 2.22 13.58
C ALA A 489 -6.59 1.89 13.81
N THR A 490 -6.22 0.61 13.93
CA THR A 490 -4.82 0.17 14.07
C THR A 490 -4.00 0.48 12.82
N THR A 491 -4.56 0.27 11.64
CA THR A 491 -3.90 0.60 10.38
C THR A 491 -3.71 2.10 10.21
N ALA A 492 -4.70 2.91 10.57
CA ALA A 492 -4.57 4.36 10.58
C ALA A 492 -3.45 4.83 11.53
N LEU A 493 -3.35 4.21 12.71
CA LEU A 493 -2.27 4.50 13.68
C LEU A 493 -0.89 4.15 13.12
N SER A 494 -0.73 3.07 12.36
CA SER A 494 0.55 2.72 11.74
C SER A 494 1.02 3.77 10.74
N TYR A 495 0.10 4.31 9.95
CA TYR A 495 0.40 5.43 9.05
C TYR A 495 0.73 6.71 9.78
N ASP A 496 0.12 6.93 10.93
CA ASP A 496 0.42 8.06 11.79
C ASP A 496 1.88 8.00 12.29
N TRP A 497 2.38 6.81 12.64
CA TRP A 497 3.77 6.57 13.05
C TRP A 497 4.75 6.64 11.88
N SER A 498 4.36 6.18 10.69
CA SER A 498 5.20 6.22 9.48
C SER A 498 5.21 7.58 8.76
N GLY A 499 4.44 8.56 9.25
CA GLY A 499 4.32 9.89 8.64
C GLY A 499 3.32 9.99 7.48
N GLY A 500 2.54 8.94 7.24
CA GLY A 500 1.53 8.87 6.17
C GLY A 500 0.16 9.45 6.58
N LEU A 501 0.11 10.70 7.06
CA LEU A 501 -1.09 11.31 7.66
C LEU A 501 -2.36 11.17 6.81
N ASN A 502 -2.24 11.21 5.49
CA ASN A 502 -3.41 11.13 4.60
C ASN A 502 -3.92 9.72 4.38
N ALA A 503 -3.01 8.74 4.30
CA ALA A 503 -3.45 7.36 4.30
C ALA A 503 -4.20 7.04 5.60
N ALA A 504 -3.69 7.54 6.75
CA ALA A 504 -4.39 7.46 8.02
C ALA A 504 -5.78 8.10 7.95
N THR A 505 -5.88 9.30 7.38
CA THR A 505 -7.16 10.01 7.21
C THR A 505 -8.12 9.24 6.30
N THR A 506 -7.65 8.79 5.14
CA THR A 506 -8.49 8.05 4.17
C THR A 506 -9.06 6.77 4.78
N ILE A 507 -8.26 6.01 5.54
CA ILE A 507 -8.72 4.80 6.23
C ILE A 507 -9.75 5.16 7.30
N THR A 508 -9.49 6.19 8.10
CA THR A 508 -10.42 6.65 9.13
C THR A 508 -11.74 7.12 8.52
N GLU A 509 -11.69 7.93 7.45
CA GLU A 509 -12.87 8.41 6.72
C GLU A 509 -13.68 7.26 6.10
N SER A 510 -13.05 6.18 5.67
CA SER A 510 -13.73 4.98 5.15
C SER A 510 -14.41 4.17 6.25
N ALA A 511 -13.88 4.19 7.47
CA ALA A 511 -14.42 3.42 8.59
C ALA A 511 -15.43 4.22 9.44
N ILE A 512 -15.33 5.54 9.49
CA ILE A 512 -16.23 6.43 10.28
C ILE A 512 -17.73 6.21 10.00
N PRO A 513 -18.21 6.00 8.75
CA PRO A 513 -19.63 5.77 8.51
C PRO A 513 -20.20 4.59 9.31
N TRP A 514 -19.40 3.57 9.59
CA TRP A 514 -19.81 2.37 10.33
C TRP A 514 -20.00 2.61 11.83
N THR A 515 -19.49 3.73 12.37
CA THR A 515 -19.69 4.11 13.78
C THR A 515 -21.14 4.34 14.12
N ALA A 516 -21.95 4.78 13.15
CA ALA A 516 -23.41 4.94 13.32
C ALA A 516 -24.09 3.58 13.54
N THR A 517 -23.65 2.54 12.85
CA THR A 517 -24.17 1.16 13.00
C THR A 517 -23.69 0.52 14.30
N LEU A 518 -22.44 0.75 14.69
CA LEU A 518 -21.85 0.22 15.92
C LEU A 518 -22.35 0.92 17.18
N GLY A 519 -22.78 2.16 17.05
CA GLY A 519 -23.20 3.01 18.17
C GLY A 519 -22.03 3.72 18.87
N GLU A 520 -22.38 4.77 19.59
CA GLU A 520 -21.40 5.70 20.20
C GLU A 520 -20.63 5.10 21.39
N GLN A 521 -21.13 4.05 22.02
CA GLN A 521 -20.50 3.36 23.14
C GLN A 521 -19.67 2.16 22.71
N ASN A 522 -19.60 1.85 21.39
CA ASN A 522 -18.77 0.74 20.92
C ASN A 522 -17.27 1.11 21.01
N PRO A 523 -16.42 0.24 21.58
CA PRO A 523 -14.99 0.54 21.75
C PRO A 523 -14.28 0.88 20.41
N SER A 524 -14.62 0.20 19.31
CA SER A 524 -14.03 0.47 18.00
C SER A 524 -14.48 1.82 17.42
N THR A 525 -15.72 2.25 17.70
CA THR A 525 -16.18 3.62 17.40
C THR A 525 -15.32 4.64 18.11
N LEU A 526 -15.05 4.43 19.40
CA LEU A 526 -14.22 5.35 20.19
C LEU A 526 -12.75 5.37 19.69
N LEU A 527 -12.20 4.20 19.28
CA LEU A 527 -10.86 4.14 18.70
C LEU A 527 -10.79 4.88 17.35
N LEU A 528 -11.78 4.75 16.48
CA LEU A 528 -11.84 5.49 15.21
C LEU A 528 -11.97 7.02 15.45
N ARG A 529 -12.81 7.44 16.41
CA ARG A 529 -12.91 8.83 16.80
C ARG A 529 -11.60 9.35 17.40
N GLN A 530 -10.88 8.52 18.17
CA GLN A 530 -9.54 8.85 18.67
C GLN A 530 -8.57 9.12 17.52
N GLN A 531 -8.57 8.28 16.46
CA GLN A 531 -7.74 8.52 15.27
C GLN A 531 -8.14 9.83 14.56
N ALA A 532 -9.41 10.09 14.39
CA ALA A 532 -9.90 11.36 13.82
C ALA A 532 -9.45 12.58 14.65
N ALA A 533 -9.54 12.50 15.99
CA ALA A 533 -9.09 13.56 16.88
C ALA A 533 -7.56 13.81 16.80
N LEU A 534 -6.75 12.74 16.70
CA LEU A 534 -5.30 12.85 16.47
C LEU A 534 -5.00 13.58 15.16
N GLN A 535 -5.74 13.27 14.10
CA GLN A 535 -5.56 13.90 12.78
C GLN A 535 -5.97 15.39 12.80
N LEU A 536 -7.01 15.77 13.53
CA LEU A 536 -7.38 17.18 13.75
C LEU A 536 -6.21 17.95 14.39
N GLY A 537 -5.65 17.42 15.48
CA GLY A 537 -4.51 18.04 16.15
C GLY A 537 -3.30 18.19 15.24
N ARG A 538 -2.96 17.18 14.42
CA ARG A 538 -1.84 17.26 13.47
C ARG A 538 -2.05 18.27 12.35
N ARG A 539 -3.30 18.56 11.99
CA ARG A 539 -3.66 19.64 11.07
C ARG A 539 -3.63 21.03 11.73
N GLY A 540 -3.30 21.09 13.02
CA GLY A 540 -3.18 22.34 13.79
C GLY A 540 -4.39 22.69 14.66
N ASP A 541 -5.51 21.98 14.53
CA ASP A 541 -6.69 22.18 15.39
C ASP A 541 -6.61 21.35 16.68
N TRP A 542 -5.72 21.78 17.58
CA TRP A 542 -5.55 21.12 18.88
C TRP A 542 -6.73 21.37 19.80
N SER A 543 -7.45 22.50 19.65
CA SER A 543 -8.64 22.81 20.46
C SER A 543 -9.80 21.90 20.11
N GLY A 544 -10.06 21.66 18.82
CA GLY A 544 -11.06 20.70 18.38
C GLY A 544 -10.69 19.25 18.78
N SER A 545 -9.41 18.89 18.62
CA SER A 545 -8.86 17.61 19.05
C SER A 545 -9.08 17.36 20.55
N GLU A 546 -8.80 18.35 21.38
CA GLU A 546 -9.00 18.28 22.83
C GLU A 546 -10.46 18.03 23.22
N LEU A 547 -11.38 18.73 22.56
CA LEU A 547 -12.82 18.60 22.84
C LEU A 547 -13.30 17.18 22.53
N GLU A 548 -12.86 16.62 21.40
CA GLU A 548 -13.17 15.24 21.02
C GLU A 548 -12.58 14.24 22.03
N PHE A 549 -11.31 14.38 22.41
CA PHE A 549 -10.70 13.51 23.40
C PHE A 549 -11.41 13.53 24.75
N LYS A 550 -11.88 14.66 25.19
CA LYS A 550 -12.62 14.79 26.45
C LYS A 550 -13.90 13.96 26.45
N ASP A 551 -14.65 13.96 25.34
CA ASP A 551 -15.86 13.14 25.21
C ASP A 551 -15.52 11.64 25.12
N ILE A 552 -14.49 11.28 24.33
CA ILE A 552 -14.05 9.89 24.17
C ILE A 552 -13.58 9.29 25.50
N VAL A 553 -12.78 10.04 26.28
CA VAL A 553 -12.30 9.60 27.62
C VAL A 553 -13.47 9.30 28.54
N ARG A 554 -14.45 10.21 28.63
CA ARG A 554 -15.65 10.00 29.43
C ARG A 554 -16.38 8.71 29.05
N ARG A 555 -16.56 8.50 27.73
CA ARG A 555 -17.25 7.30 27.23
C ARG A 555 -16.48 5.99 27.51
N PHE A 556 -15.16 6.01 27.44
CA PHE A 556 -14.36 4.85 27.86
C PHE A 556 -14.43 4.59 29.36
N GLU A 557 -14.56 5.63 30.19
CA GLU A 557 -14.77 5.49 31.63
C GLU A 557 -16.14 4.88 31.94
N ASP A 558 -17.18 5.24 31.17
CA ASP A 558 -18.53 4.67 31.28
C ASP A 558 -18.57 3.18 30.88
N LEU A 559 -17.68 2.72 29.99
CA LEU A 559 -17.58 1.31 29.57
C LEU A 559 -16.97 0.40 30.65
N GLY A 560 -16.28 0.96 31.63
CA GLY A 560 -15.78 0.23 32.79
C GLY A 560 -14.39 -0.40 32.63
N ALA A 561 -14.08 -1.34 33.53
CA ALA A 561 -12.72 -1.86 33.70
C ALA A 561 -12.19 -2.70 32.52
N GLU A 562 -13.05 -3.30 31.73
CA GLU A 562 -12.67 -4.15 30.60
C GLU A 562 -11.93 -3.37 29.50
N HIS A 563 -12.22 -2.06 29.38
CA HIS A 563 -11.59 -1.15 28.40
C HIS A 563 -10.59 -0.20 29.04
N LYS A 564 -10.03 -0.56 30.18
CA LYS A 564 -9.10 0.28 30.93
C LYS A 564 -7.84 0.66 30.13
N ARG A 565 -7.33 -0.27 29.32
CA ARG A 565 -6.14 -0.04 28.48
C ARG A 565 -6.40 0.99 27.39
N GLU A 566 -7.53 0.87 26.70
CA GLU A 566 -7.97 1.80 25.67
C GLU A 566 -8.27 3.19 26.28
N SER A 567 -8.95 3.22 27.42
CA SER A 567 -9.18 4.48 28.18
C SER A 567 -7.86 5.18 28.52
N LEU A 568 -6.85 4.45 29.00
CA LEU A 568 -5.53 5.01 29.29
C LEU A 568 -4.79 5.49 28.05
N ALA A 569 -4.96 4.83 26.89
CA ALA A 569 -4.41 5.30 25.63
C ALA A 569 -5.07 6.64 25.21
N CYS A 570 -6.38 6.73 25.30
CA CYS A 570 -7.10 7.96 24.99
C CYS A 570 -6.76 9.11 25.96
N ARG A 571 -6.65 8.85 27.27
CA ARG A 571 -6.23 9.85 28.27
C ARG A 571 -4.79 10.34 28.03
N HIS A 572 -3.92 9.48 27.54
CA HIS A 572 -2.57 9.87 27.11
C HIS A 572 -2.62 10.86 25.93
N ASP A 573 -3.42 10.57 24.90
CA ASP A 573 -3.56 11.45 23.75
C ASP A 573 -4.29 12.76 24.10
N PHE A 574 -5.26 12.70 25.01
CA PHE A 574 -5.90 13.89 25.60
C PHE A 574 -4.87 14.79 26.29
N ALA A 575 -3.98 14.21 27.12
CA ALA A 575 -2.92 14.99 27.78
C ALA A 575 -1.97 15.65 26.75
N ARG A 576 -1.70 15.00 25.63
CA ARG A 576 -0.94 15.59 24.50
C ARG A 576 -1.67 16.79 23.90
N ALA A 577 -2.97 16.68 23.63
CA ALA A 577 -3.75 17.77 23.08
C ALA A 577 -3.77 18.97 24.04
N VAL A 578 -4.00 18.74 25.34
CA VAL A 578 -3.94 19.75 26.39
C VAL A 578 -2.58 20.47 26.46
N ALA A 579 -1.48 19.68 26.32
CA ALA A 579 -0.13 20.23 26.27
C ALA A 579 0.09 21.14 25.05
N HIS A 580 -0.42 20.75 23.87
CA HIS A 580 -0.34 21.56 22.65
C HIS A 580 -1.20 22.83 22.74
N CYS A 581 -2.26 22.84 23.55
CA CYS A 581 -3.02 24.05 23.91
C CYS A 581 -2.30 24.94 24.96
N GLY A 582 -1.06 24.60 25.35
CA GLY A 582 -0.23 25.39 26.29
C GLY A 582 -0.53 25.16 27.75
N ARG A 583 -1.45 24.28 28.11
CA ARG A 583 -1.85 24.02 29.52
C ARG A 583 -0.96 22.93 30.15
N TRP A 584 0.32 23.23 30.31
CA TRP A 584 1.34 22.26 30.73
C TRP A 584 1.11 21.71 32.15
N ASN A 585 0.55 22.48 33.09
CA ASN A 585 0.26 22.00 34.45
C ASN A 585 -0.82 20.91 34.44
N GLU A 586 -1.86 21.09 33.64
CA GLU A 586 -2.94 20.11 33.50
C GLU A 586 -2.44 18.85 32.74
N ALA A 587 -1.65 19.04 31.68
CA ALA A 587 -1.02 17.96 30.97
C ALA A 587 -0.09 17.11 31.85
N GLU A 588 0.68 17.74 32.73
CA GLU A 588 1.50 17.05 33.74
C GLU A 588 0.65 16.17 34.65
N ALA A 589 -0.42 16.72 35.21
CA ALA A 589 -1.30 15.99 36.14
C ALA A 589 -1.93 14.77 35.44
N LEU A 590 -2.41 14.94 34.20
CA LEU A 590 -2.96 13.86 33.37
C LEU A 590 -1.91 12.80 33.07
N CYS A 591 -0.72 13.19 32.59
CA CYS A 591 0.36 12.26 32.30
C CYS A 591 0.83 11.49 33.54
N ARG A 592 0.92 12.14 34.71
CA ARG A 592 1.32 11.51 35.98
C ARG A 592 0.30 10.43 36.39
N GLY A 593 -0.99 10.74 36.32
CA GLY A 593 -2.06 9.78 36.59
C GLY A 593 -2.02 8.59 35.65
N VAL A 594 -1.96 8.84 34.33
CA VAL A 594 -1.89 7.77 33.31
C VAL A 594 -0.63 6.92 33.46
N ALA A 595 0.54 7.53 33.71
CA ALA A 595 1.79 6.79 33.90
C ALA A 595 1.75 5.86 35.11
N THR A 596 1.15 6.30 36.21
CA THR A 596 0.98 5.49 37.44
C THR A 596 0.04 4.31 37.17
N GLU A 597 -1.11 4.55 36.53
CA GLU A 597 -2.07 3.50 36.22
C GLU A 597 -1.51 2.50 35.19
N ARG A 598 -0.82 2.97 34.15
CA ARG A 598 -0.13 2.10 33.16
C ARG A 598 0.98 1.28 33.80
N ALA A 599 1.77 1.87 34.69
CA ALA A 599 2.83 1.12 35.40
C ALA A 599 2.26 -0.01 36.25
N ALA A 600 1.10 0.19 36.88
CA ALA A 600 0.43 -0.84 37.69
C ALA A 600 -0.15 -1.97 36.83
N ILE A 601 -0.64 -1.70 35.61
CA ILE A 601 -1.31 -2.69 34.76
C ILE A 601 -0.33 -3.38 33.80
N LEU A 602 0.57 -2.61 33.19
CA LEU A 602 1.44 -3.07 32.11
C LEU A 602 2.89 -3.25 32.56
N GLY A 603 3.28 -2.62 33.67
CA GLY A 603 4.65 -2.54 34.12
C GLY A 603 5.31 -1.20 33.81
N ILE A 604 6.34 -0.84 34.58
CA ILE A 604 7.03 0.45 34.49
C ILE A 604 7.83 0.61 33.19
N ASP A 605 8.33 -0.50 32.65
CA ASP A 605 9.15 -0.54 31.43
C ASP A 605 8.36 -0.89 30.17
N HIS A 606 7.02 -0.99 30.27
CA HIS A 606 6.20 -1.24 29.10
C HIS A 606 6.21 -0.02 28.16
N VAL A 607 6.26 -0.23 26.84
CA VAL A 607 6.39 0.82 25.81
C VAL A 607 5.34 1.94 25.96
N GLU A 608 4.10 1.61 26.27
CA GLU A 608 3.05 2.60 26.50
C GLU A 608 3.25 3.41 27.79
N THR A 609 3.81 2.81 28.84
CA THR A 609 4.17 3.49 30.07
C THR A 609 5.32 4.46 29.81
N LEU A 610 6.36 4.00 29.08
CA LEU A 610 7.51 4.82 28.71
C LEU A 610 7.08 6.02 27.84
N ALA A 611 6.17 5.81 26.85
CA ALA A 611 5.61 6.90 26.06
C ALA A 611 4.89 7.97 26.90
N THR A 612 4.17 7.57 27.96
CA THR A 612 3.52 8.50 28.87
C THR A 612 4.53 9.26 29.73
N ARG A 613 5.56 8.57 30.23
CA ARG A 613 6.67 9.19 30.97
C ARG A 613 7.45 10.20 30.14
N HIS A 614 7.61 9.94 28.83
CA HIS A 614 8.16 10.91 27.86
C HIS A 614 7.35 12.22 27.84
N HIS A 615 6.02 12.13 27.71
CA HIS A 615 5.17 13.33 27.70
C HIS A 615 5.11 14.05 29.05
N LEU A 616 5.21 13.29 30.15
CA LEU A 616 5.35 13.85 31.51
C LEU A 616 6.64 14.68 31.61
N ALA A 617 7.79 14.10 31.18
CA ALA A 617 9.07 14.80 31.21
C ALA A 617 9.06 16.08 30.36
N ARG A 618 8.43 16.03 29.18
CA ARG A 618 8.23 17.22 28.34
C ARG A 618 7.37 18.28 29.01
N SER A 619 6.29 17.88 29.70
CA SER A 619 5.42 18.81 30.41
C SER A 619 6.14 19.48 31.58
N LEU A 620 7.00 18.75 32.29
CA LEU A 620 7.86 19.28 33.33
C LEU A 620 8.90 20.29 32.79
N ALA A 621 9.55 19.94 31.69
CA ALA A 621 10.53 20.79 31.02
C ALA A 621 9.88 22.11 30.54
N ALA A 622 8.70 22.05 29.92
CA ALA A 622 7.97 23.23 29.48
C ALA A 622 7.59 24.20 30.63
N GLN A 623 7.42 23.67 31.85
CA GLN A 623 7.19 24.42 33.06
C GLN A 623 8.48 24.90 33.76
N ARG A 624 9.65 24.65 33.16
CA ARG A 624 10.98 24.92 33.73
C ARG A 624 11.29 24.16 35.02
N LYS A 625 10.62 23.04 35.27
CA LYS A 625 10.92 22.12 36.40
C LYS A 625 12.11 21.21 35.97
N TRP A 626 13.27 21.85 35.70
CA TRP A 626 14.38 21.25 35.04
C TRP A 626 14.97 20.02 35.76
N HIS A 627 15.06 20.09 37.10
CA HIS A 627 15.64 18.98 37.87
C HIS A 627 14.80 17.70 37.73
N GLU A 628 13.48 17.83 37.92
CA GLU A 628 12.57 16.68 37.79
C GLU A 628 12.52 16.16 36.34
N ALA A 629 12.51 17.08 35.36
CA ALA A 629 12.48 16.71 33.95
C ALA A 629 13.73 15.92 33.55
N ASN A 630 14.93 16.40 33.91
CA ASN A 630 16.18 15.74 33.55
C ASN A 630 16.32 14.37 34.23
N GLN A 631 16.00 14.26 35.52
CA GLN A 631 16.00 12.98 36.23
C GLN A 631 15.03 11.96 35.58
N LEU A 632 13.85 12.45 35.16
CA LEU A 632 12.88 11.59 34.49
C LEU A 632 13.36 11.16 33.08
N PHE A 633 13.99 12.08 32.32
CA PHE A 633 14.57 11.74 31.02
C PHE A 633 15.71 10.71 31.14
N GLU A 634 16.59 10.83 32.13
CA GLU A 634 17.67 9.87 32.38
C GLU A 634 17.14 8.47 32.66
N THR A 635 16.24 8.34 33.63
CA THR A 635 15.63 7.03 33.96
C THR A 635 14.80 6.46 32.81
N LEU A 636 14.13 7.32 32.04
CA LEU A 636 13.37 6.92 30.86
C LEU A 636 14.29 6.38 29.75
N LEU A 637 15.37 7.09 29.44
CA LEU A 637 16.32 6.68 28.39
C LEU A 637 17.04 5.37 28.76
N GLU A 638 17.38 5.15 30.02
CA GLU A 638 17.94 3.87 30.47
C GLU A 638 16.94 2.72 30.24
N ALA A 639 15.67 2.92 30.56
CA ALA A 639 14.63 1.94 30.35
C ALA A 639 14.37 1.69 28.85
N GLU A 640 14.27 2.75 28.02
CA GLU A 640 14.06 2.65 26.59
C GLU A 640 15.23 1.95 25.89
N ARG A 641 16.49 2.25 26.25
CA ARG A 641 17.68 1.56 25.72
C ARG A 641 17.65 0.07 26.00
N ARG A 642 17.26 -0.30 27.21
CA ARG A 642 17.20 -1.70 27.61
C ARG A 642 16.09 -2.47 26.93
N THR A 643 14.92 -1.84 26.71
CA THR A 643 13.71 -2.51 26.21
C THR A 643 13.53 -2.40 24.70
N LEU A 644 13.91 -1.26 24.11
CA LEU A 644 13.66 -0.94 22.70
C LEU A 644 14.96 -0.84 21.89
N GLY A 645 16.09 -0.55 22.53
CA GLY A 645 17.36 -0.26 21.89
C GLY A 645 17.62 1.23 21.65
N ASP A 646 18.89 1.57 21.34
CA ASP A 646 19.35 2.94 21.16
C ASP A 646 18.74 3.63 19.93
N ASP A 647 18.53 2.86 18.86
CA ASP A 647 18.07 3.36 17.56
C ASP A 647 16.55 3.30 17.40
N HIS A 648 15.82 2.88 18.42
CA HIS A 648 14.35 2.87 18.34
C HIS A 648 13.79 4.30 18.27
N ILE A 649 12.75 4.51 17.46
CA ILE A 649 12.14 5.84 17.21
C ILE A 649 11.72 6.53 18.51
N ALA A 650 11.18 5.79 19.48
CA ALA A 650 10.80 6.32 20.79
C ALA A 650 12.03 6.78 21.60
N THR A 651 13.11 5.99 21.63
CA THR A 651 14.36 6.36 22.30
C THR A 651 14.96 7.62 21.69
N LEU A 652 14.97 7.72 20.35
CA LEU A 652 15.44 8.91 19.64
C LEU A 652 14.55 10.13 19.89
N ALA A 653 13.23 9.94 20.07
CA ALA A 653 12.31 11.02 20.45
C ALA A 653 12.53 11.53 21.88
N SER A 654 12.85 10.63 22.82
CA SER A 654 13.16 11.01 24.19
C SER A 654 14.51 11.73 24.31
N ARG A 655 15.52 11.29 23.53
CA ARG A 655 16.80 12.03 23.39
C ARG A 655 16.61 13.45 22.81
N ASP A 656 15.75 13.59 21.77
CA ASP A 656 15.40 14.91 21.21
C ASP A 656 14.76 15.83 22.24
N ALA A 657 13.84 15.32 23.03
CA ALA A 657 13.18 16.08 24.08
C ALA A 657 14.17 16.51 25.19
N LEU A 658 15.10 15.64 25.54
CA LEU A 658 16.21 15.97 26.46
C LEU A 658 17.13 17.04 25.87
N ALA A 659 17.57 16.89 24.62
CA ALA A 659 18.42 17.87 23.94
C ALA A 659 17.78 19.27 23.91
N ARG A 660 16.47 19.32 23.65
CA ARG A 660 15.69 20.53 23.68
C ARG A 660 15.63 21.13 25.10
N SER A 661 15.37 20.31 26.11
CA SER A 661 15.38 20.70 27.50
C SER A 661 16.73 21.26 27.94
N LEU A 662 17.84 20.63 27.53
CA LEU A 662 19.21 21.14 27.79
C LEU A 662 19.46 22.48 27.12
N ALA A 663 19.03 22.63 25.87
CA ALA A 663 19.12 23.91 25.16
C ALA A 663 18.35 25.03 25.88
N ASP A 664 17.12 24.75 26.32
CA ASP A 664 16.28 25.71 27.06
C ASP A 664 16.88 26.10 28.43
N GLN A 665 17.75 25.24 29.00
CA GLN A 665 18.53 25.50 30.22
C GLN A 665 19.82 26.29 29.97
N GLY A 666 20.19 26.55 28.70
CA GLY A 666 21.45 27.19 28.33
C GLY A 666 22.65 26.21 28.31
N ARG A 667 22.42 24.90 28.42
CA ARG A 667 23.47 23.83 28.35
C ARG A 667 23.74 23.47 26.90
N TRP A 668 24.22 24.48 26.13
CA TRP A 668 24.28 24.40 24.68
C TRP A 668 25.22 23.31 24.15
N THR A 669 26.38 23.10 24.80
CA THR A 669 27.37 22.08 24.41
C THR A 669 26.83 20.66 24.51
N GLU A 670 26.08 20.39 25.56
CA GLU A 670 25.48 19.07 25.79
C GLU A 670 24.29 18.83 24.83
N ALA A 671 23.49 19.87 24.60
CA ALA A 671 22.41 19.83 23.62
C ALA A 671 22.95 19.56 22.19
N GLU A 672 24.05 20.23 21.81
CA GLU A 672 24.71 20.01 20.50
C GLU A 672 25.20 18.58 20.33
N ALA A 673 25.90 18.04 21.33
CA ALA A 673 26.39 16.67 21.31
C ALA A 673 25.22 15.68 21.11
N THR A 674 24.15 15.84 21.90
CA THR A 674 22.96 14.99 21.81
C THR A 674 22.27 15.10 20.44
N TYR A 675 22.11 16.31 19.88
CA TYR A 675 21.50 16.47 18.54
C TYR A 675 22.34 15.80 17.45
N ARG A 676 23.68 15.87 17.52
CA ARG A 676 24.56 15.21 16.53
C ARG A 676 24.46 13.69 16.59
N GLU A 677 24.40 13.11 17.79
CA GLU A 677 24.20 11.68 17.96
C GLU A 677 22.85 11.23 17.37
N ILE A 678 21.76 11.92 17.71
CA ILE A 678 20.43 11.62 17.18
C ILE A 678 20.39 11.68 15.66
N LEU A 679 21.03 12.71 15.07
CA LEU A 679 21.02 12.91 13.63
C LEU A 679 21.75 11.78 12.91
N GLY A 680 22.83 11.21 13.49
CA GLY A 680 23.49 10.04 12.94
C GLY A 680 22.52 8.87 12.73
N SER A 681 21.84 8.42 13.78
CA SER A 681 20.86 7.34 13.71
C SER A 681 19.62 7.70 12.85
N ARG A 682 19.11 8.93 12.96
CA ARG A 682 17.91 9.33 12.19
C ARG A 682 18.15 9.42 10.69
N PHE A 683 19.34 9.80 10.24
CA PHE A 683 19.67 9.79 8.83
C PHE A 683 19.63 8.38 8.25
N GLU A 684 20.05 7.39 9.00
CA GLU A 684 20.02 5.98 8.58
C GLU A 684 18.61 5.39 8.60
N ILE A 685 17.81 5.68 9.63
CA ILE A 685 16.51 5.05 9.88
C ILE A 685 15.37 5.75 9.14
N LEU A 686 15.32 7.08 9.20
CA LEU A 686 14.20 7.88 8.69
C LEU A 686 14.54 8.69 7.43
N GLY A 687 15.82 8.84 7.14
CA GLY A 687 16.32 9.69 6.06
C GLY A 687 16.42 11.17 6.41
N VAL A 688 17.10 11.91 5.54
CA VAL A 688 17.41 13.35 5.76
C VAL A 688 16.18 14.25 5.68
N ASP A 689 15.15 13.82 4.98
CA ASP A 689 13.95 14.62 4.68
C ASP A 689 12.78 14.36 5.64
N HIS A 690 12.94 13.45 6.60
CA HIS A 690 11.86 13.14 7.54
C HIS A 690 11.59 14.36 8.47
N PRO A 691 10.31 14.72 8.73
CA PRO A 691 9.96 15.90 9.54
C PRO A 691 10.66 15.97 10.89
N THR A 692 10.80 14.83 11.59
CA THR A 692 11.49 14.79 12.88
C THR A 692 13.00 14.96 12.74
N THR A 693 13.62 14.47 11.65
CA THR A 693 15.04 14.71 11.34
C THR A 693 15.28 16.21 11.09
N LEU A 694 14.39 16.86 10.34
CA LEU A 694 14.45 18.29 10.07
C LEU A 694 14.21 19.13 11.33
N ALA A 695 13.36 18.66 12.26
CA ALA A 695 13.18 19.32 13.56
C ALA A 695 14.46 19.25 14.40
N ASN A 696 15.21 18.14 14.38
CA ASN A 696 16.50 18.02 15.06
C ASN A 696 17.59 18.89 14.43
N LEU A 697 17.66 18.96 13.09
CA LEU A 697 18.59 19.90 12.42
C LEU A 697 18.30 21.35 12.79
N ALA A 698 17.02 21.74 12.86
CA ALA A 698 16.63 23.07 13.33
C ALA A 698 16.99 23.29 14.80
N GLY A 699 16.88 22.25 15.65
CA GLY A 699 17.33 22.28 17.05
C GLY A 699 18.84 22.49 17.16
N LEU A 700 19.61 21.75 16.36
CA LEU A 700 21.08 21.91 16.28
C LEU A 700 21.45 23.32 15.81
N ALA A 701 20.80 23.83 14.76
CA ALA A 701 21.06 25.18 14.23
C ALA A 701 20.80 26.27 15.29
N ARG A 702 19.69 26.18 16.05
CA ARG A 702 19.40 27.10 17.17
C ARG A 702 20.44 27.00 18.28
N THR A 703 20.90 25.79 18.58
CA THR A 703 21.93 25.55 19.59
C THR A 703 23.26 26.18 19.19
N LEU A 704 23.66 26.07 17.92
CA LEU A 704 24.84 26.70 17.35
C LEU A 704 24.72 28.24 17.35
N GLU A 705 23.55 28.77 16.99
CA GLU A 705 23.27 30.19 17.04
C GLU A 705 23.42 30.76 18.45
N ALA A 706 22.91 30.04 19.45
CA ALA A 706 23.02 30.45 20.85
C ALA A 706 24.46 30.43 21.39
N GLN A 707 25.36 29.62 20.78
CA GLN A 707 26.77 29.60 21.05
C GLN A 707 27.56 30.65 20.24
N ASP A 708 26.89 31.54 19.52
CA ASP A 708 27.45 32.55 18.61
C ASP A 708 28.28 31.98 17.43
N ARG A 709 28.09 30.68 17.12
CA ARG A 709 28.68 30.01 15.96
C ARG A 709 27.80 30.23 14.71
N LEU A 710 27.65 31.54 14.37
CA LEU A 710 26.67 31.99 13.39
C LEU A 710 26.88 31.40 11.97
N ARG A 711 28.11 31.18 11.56
CA ARG A 711 28.40 30.57 10.22
C ARG A 711 27.89 29.13 10.14
N GLU A 712 28.14 28.35 11.17
CA GLU A 712 27.68 26.96 11.23
C GLU A 712 26.16 26.89 11.37
N ALA A 713 25.57 27.75 12.20
CA ALA A 713 24.12 27.86 12.32
C ALA A 713 23.45 28.20 10.99
N ALA A 714 24.03 29.11 10.20
CA ALA A 714 23.51 29.46 8.88
C ALA A 714 23.51 28.29 7.91
N VAL A 715 24.57 27.48 7.90
CA VAL A 715 24.64 26.26 7.06
C VAL A 715 23.52 25.27 7.43
N GLU A 716 23.32 25.00 8.71
CA GLU A 716 22.29 24.07 9.14
C GLU A 716 20.86 24.64 8.91
N TYR A 717 20.63 25.94 9.10
CA TYR A 717 19.36 26.57 8.74
C TYR A 717 19.10 26.57 7.24
N GLU A 718 20.12 26.72 6.38
CA GLU A 718 19.98 26.58 4.94
C GLU A 718 19.55 25.17 4.56
N ARG A 719 20.22 24.15 5.12
CA ARG A 719 19.85 22.74 4.92
C ARG A 719 18.41 22.47 5.34
N VAL A 720 17.99 22.97 6.52
CA VAL A 720 16.63 22.85 7.00
C VAL A 720 15.64 23.58 6.09
N LEU A 721 15.96 24.81 5.67
CA LEU A 721 15.09 25.61 4.80
C LEU A 721 14.94 24.96 3.43
N GLU A 722 16.00 24.49 2.81
CA GLU A 722 15.98 23.78 1.54
C GLU A 722 15.14 22.50 1.67
N ALA A 723 15.40 21.70 2.70
CA ALA A 723 14.65 20.48 2.93
C ALA A 723 13.19 20.75 3.28
N ARG A 724 12.87 21.71 4.17
CA ARG A 724 11.48 22.09 4.48
C ARG A 724 10.77 22.72 3.29
N THR A 725 11.45 23.51 2.47
CA THR A 725 10.90 24.04 1.21
C THR A 725 10.55 22.89 0.27
N ARG A 726 11.43 21.90 0.20
CA ARG A 726 11.27 20.70 -0.60
C ARG A 726 10.17 19.78 -0.03
N VAL A 727 10.08 19.65 1.33
CA VAL A 727 9.19 18.70 2.03
C VAL A 727 7.81 19.29 2.34
N LEU A 728 7.75 20.53 2.78
CA LEU A 728 6.53 21.17 3.27
C LEU A 728 6.01 22.28 2.36
N GLY A 729 6.84 22.72 1.40
CA GLY A 729 6.53 23.85 0.54
C GLY A 729 6.87 25.19 1.14
N ARG A 730 6.93 26.23 0.28
CA ARG A 730 7.36 27.59 0.66
C ARG A 730 6.40 28.29 1.61
N SER A 731 5.11 27.98 1.54
CA SER A 731 4.05 28.63 2.35
C SER A 731 3.81 27.94 3.69
N HIS A 732 4.44 26.81 3.97
CA HIS A 732 4.25 26.09 5.24
C HIS A 732 4.80 26.91 6.41
N PRO A 733 4.09 26.98 7.58
CA PRO A 733 4.53 27.75 8.74
C PRO A 733 5.97 27.42 9.16
N ASP A 734 6.35 26.17 9.23
CA ASP A 734 7.72 25.74 9.59
C ASP A 734 8.78 26.18 8.58
N THR A 735 8.43 26.24 7.30
CA THR A 735 9.33 26.71 6.23
C THR A 735 9.55 28.22 6.36
N LEU A 736 8.45 28.97 6.58
CA LEU A 736 8.50 30.40 6.81
C LEU A 736 9.32 30.74 8.06
N GLU A 737 9.14 29.98 9.14
CA GLU A 737 9.92 30.15 10.36
C GLU A 737 11.42 29.86 10.12
N SER A 738 11.77 28.79 9.38
CA SER A 738 13.16 28.50 9.02
C SER A 738 13.79 29.62 8.18
N SER A 739 13.01 30.18 7.24
CA SER A 739 13.46 31.32 6.43
C SER A 739 13.70 32.56 7.28
N ARG A 740 12.82 32.84 8.26
CA ARG A 740 12.95 33.93 9.22
C ARG A 740 14.22 33.77 10.07
N LEU A 741 14.43 32.58 10.63
CA LEU A 741 15.61 32.28 11.46
C LEU A 741 16.91 32.42 10.67
N LEU A 742 16.98 31.88 9.46
CA LEU A 742 18.15 32.02 8.59
C LEU A 742 18.44 33.50 8.25
N ASN A 743 17.42 34.28 7.92
CA ASN A 743 17.58 35.70 7.65
C ASN A 743 18.11 36.49 8.86
N ASN A 744 17.65 36.16 10.05
CA ASN A 744 18.13 36.78 11.29
C ASN A 744 19.63 36.48 11.50
N VAL A 745 20.06 35.23 11.32
CA VAL A 745 21.46 34.83 11.45
C VAL A 745 22.32 35.52 10.38
N ARG A 746 21.85 35.62 9.14
CA ARG A 746 22.56 36.33 8.05
C ARG A 746 22.69 37.82 8.32
N LEU A 747 21.73 38.47 8.91
CA LEU A 747 21.78 39.87 9.35
C LEU A 747 22.86 40.05 10.44
N ARG A 748 22.87 39.17 11.44
CA ARG A 748 23.93 39.19 12.49
C ARG A 748 25.33 38.97 11.91
N LEU A 749 25.51 38.07 10.96
CA LEU A 749 26.80 37.85 10.27
C LEU A 749 27.27 39.05 9.45
N ARG A 750 26.38 39.92 8.99
CA ARG A 750 26.75 41.16 8.27
C ARG A 750 27.10 42.32 9.21
N SER A 751 26.66 42.25 10.45
CA SER A 751 26.87 43.26 11.49
C SER A 751 28.07 42.93 12.39
N SER A 752 28.54 41.69 12.39
CA SER A 752 29.78 41.21 13.03
C SER A 752 30.95 41.24 12.05
#